data_5425d5e0ded10c32041cf3fb8e5db7fe
#
_entry.id   5425d5e0ded10c32041cf3fb8e5db7fe
#
_cell.length_a   1.000
_cell.length_b   1.000
_cell.length_c   1.000
_cell.angle_alpha   90.00
_cell.angle_beta   90.00
_cell.angle_gamma   90.00
#
_symmetry.space_group_name_H-M   'P 1'
#
loop_
_entity.id
_entity.type
_entity.pdbx_description
1 polymer ?
#
loop_
_entity_poly.entity_id
_entity_poly.type
_entity_poly.pdbx_seq_one_letter_code
_entity_poly.pdbx_strand_id
1 'polypeptide(L)'
;MCDYHTEKCMNFIQSTCRWLLVFGRIKRNGYLCIRKNNETTDMKSYFKFLSRNKLYTAIEAFGLSIALAFVMILVSYAFMEYRVGTHQPDAKNLYVPGSGDYLGMTLGTAKEFFPSIPEIKEWTRFSDYYTDKGAVVDGQYFHVQARAIDSNFLDMMGMKCRGCAAHQVLTDMHQALISESFANRAFGNANPIGQVVTCDTLQFKVVGIVDDFGREDLLDPTDIFVSMKLKEKDLDPMDQFGEVVTIAQLADNANPEKVNATLLNKYMGYWKKWWSRKKTTGSFLWGSSLVRWDKLYFSDITCPHVRHGSKTLVNVLLIVALVLLLSAIFNYINLTVAQIGNRAKEMATRRLLGESVLGVVLRYIKEAALFTAVCFLLGVLLAWAFTPLFNSILDTKISLFSSPVVWGCLLVAYLVISLLSGLFPAIVVSHYNPIDVVKGTMRLRSKMWFSRIFIVAQSVISMSLVVMAITMMLQMRHLANIPLGYQTKDILCISTTFGFDNVDVRNAALIAKLKSLPKVEEATAISNNPVNSFSNCVHDEKGENIAFLRLSVLDSIAMKMMGFKVLERYSAPTPGKIWVSEEAKRTFGVSSKKPYFGYNEGKPEYEVCGVVKDFHCGDALDEFRLGNHNAIRVPSNHDVLWTILVKTRGDHAQALSAIQSACKQVAKEQLGVPTDMDTEYLDDTLADALKEKHNMMVLIITFMGISVLISALGLFGMSVYYGNQQRRQIALRKVMGASVTDAAWQLSKRFLITSCVAVVIAIPLCVKLMQEYLIGFKYRIDFPWWTLVAGAIFILLLALVSVFSYTLRTALENPIDSIKME
;
A
#
# COMPACT_ATOMS: atom_id res chain seq x y z
N MET A 1 -15.13 18.63 -5.48
CA MET A 1 -15.01 17.66 -6.61
C MET A 1 -15.55 16.26 -6.28
N CYS A 2 -15.56 15.82 -5.02
CA CYS A 2 -16.13 14.53 -4.61
C CYS A 2 -17.66 14.47 -4.69
N ASP A 3 -18.36 15.56 -4.42
CA ASP A 3 -19.83 15.61 -4.49
C ASP A 3 -20.35 15.48 -5.94
N TYR A 4 -19.56 15.91 -6.92
CA TYR A 4 -19.92 15.80 -8.34
C TYR A 4 -19.84 14.36 -8.89
N HIS A 5 -19.06 13.49 -8.26
CA HIS A 5 -18.97 12.07 -8.66
C HIS A 5 -19.99 11.18 -7.96
N THR A 6 -20.37 11.48 -6.71
CA THR A 6 -21.44 10.77 -5.99
C THR A 6 -22.81 11.09 -6.59
N GLU A 7 -23.05 12.34 -6.97
CA GLU A 7 -24.27 12.76 -7.64
C GLU A 7 -24.40 12.16 -9.05
N LYS A 8 -23.30 12.06 -9.81
CA LYS A 8 -23.28 11.34 -11.10
C LYS A 8 -23.50 9.84 -10.96
N CYS A 9 -22.93 9.19 -9.94
CA CYS A 9 -23.20 7.77 -9.65
C CYS A 9 -24.65 7.55 -9.22
N MET A 10 -25.20 8.42 -8.36
CA MET A 10 -26.63 8.34 -7.99
C MET A 10 -27.56 8.60 -9.17
N ASN A 11 -27.25 9.57 -10.03
CA ASN A 11 -28.01 9.86 -11.24
C ASN A 11 -27.88 8.74 -12.28
N PHE A 12 -26.73 8.08 -12.38
CA PHE A 12 -26.56 6.89 -13.23
C PHE A 12 -27.36 5.70 -12.69
N ILE A 13 -27.36 5.46 -11.38
CA ILE A 13 -28.18 4.43 -10.73
C ILE A 13 -29.68 4.75 -10.88
N GLN A 14 -30.09 6.00 -10.69
CA GLN A 14 -31.49 6.40 -10.90
C GLN A 14 -31.93 6.31 -12.37
N SER A 15 -31.07 6.66 -13.32
CA SER A 15 -31.37 6.49 -14.74
C SER A 15 -31.44 5.01 -15.12
N THR A 16 -30.57 4.17 -14.60
CA THR A 16 -30.57 2.71 -14.83
C THR A 16 -31.78 2.05 -14.19
N CYS A 17 -32.21 2.48 -12.99
CA CYS A 17 -33.46 2.05 -12.38
C CYS A 17 -34.70 2.52 -13.18
N ARG A 18 -34.71 3.72 -13.75
CA ARG A 18 -35.80 4.17 -14.65
C ARG A 18 -35.85 3.34 -15.91
N TRP A 19 -34.74 2.95 -16.51
CA TRP A 19 -34.68 2.03 -17.65
C TRP A 19 -35.21 0.65 -17.28
N LEU A 20 -34.88 0.11 -16.10
CA LEU A 20 -35.41 -1.16 -15.59
C LEU A 20 -36.95 -1.09 -15.35
N LEU A 21 -37.47 0.04 -14.89
CA LEU A 21 -38.91 0.26 -14.69
C LEU A 21 -39.68 0.46 -16.01
N VAL A 22 -39.05 1.04 -17.04
CA VAL A 22 -39.63 1.13 -18.39
C VAL A 22 -39.69 -0.23 -19.06
N PHE A 23 -38.72 -1.14 -18.84
CA PHE A 23 -38.77 -2.53 -19.29
C PHE A 23 -39.82 -3.38 -18.56
N GLY A 24 -40.21 -3.02 -17.33
CA GLY A 24 -41.21 -3.74 -16.53
C GLY A 24 -42.67 -3.51 -16.96
N ARG A 25 -42.93 -2.57 -17.88
CA ARG A 25 -44.28 -2.16 -18.27
C ARG A 25 -44.76 -2.69 -19.63
N ILE A 26 -44.01 -3.66 -20.23
CA ILE A 26 -44.47 -4.28 -21.49
C ILE A 26 -45.24 -5.58 -21.18
N LYS A 27 -46.58 -5.43 -21.19
CA LYS A 27 -47.63 -6.44 -21.36
C LYS A 27 -47.65 -7.64 -20.43
N ARG A 28 -48.33 -7.49 -19.30
CA ARG A 28 -49.19 -8.53 -18.74
C ARG A 28 -50.41 -8.68 -19.64
N ASN A 29 -50.47 -9.77 -20.39
CA ASN A 29 -51.72 -10.52 -20.68
C ASN A 29 -51.37 -11.68 -21.65
N GLY A 30 -51.64 -12.87 -21.23
CA GLY A 30 -51.98 -13.95 -22.15
C GLY A 30 -51.10 -15.19 -22.25
N TYR A 31 -49.95 -15.34 -21.53
CA TYR A 31 -49.08 -16.52 -21.71
C TYR A 31 -48.52 -17.11 -20.42
N LEU A 32 -49.28 -17.11 -19.36
CA LEU A 32 -48.73 -17.55 -18.02
C LEU A 32 -48.77 -19.08 -17.81
N CYS A 33 -49.44 -19.88 -18.65
CA CYS A 33 -49.58 -21.34 -18.44
C CYS A 33 -48.54 -22.22 -19.17
N ILE A 34 -47.89 -21.70 -20.22
CA ILE A 34 -46.88 -22.47 -21.01
C ILE A 34 -45.46 -22.22 -20.50
N ARG A 35 -45.21 -21.14 -19.74
CA ARG A 35 -43.88 -20.65 -19.37
C ARG A 35 -43.19 -21.47 -18.27
N LYS A 36 -43.95 -22.09 -17.34
CA LYS A 36 -43.38 -22.82 -16.19
C LYS A 36 -42.69 -24.13 -16.55
N ASN A 37 -43.12 -24.81 -17.61
CA ASN A 37 -42.52 -26.08 -18.08
C ASN A 37 -41.32 -25.85 -19.01
N ASN A 38 -41.19 -24.69 -19.68
CA ASN A 38 -40.10 -24.41 -20.58
C ASN A 38 -38.81 -23.99 -19.85
N GLU A 39 -38.89 -23.24 -18.73
CA GLU A 39 -37.70 -22.77 -18.01
C GLU A 39 -36.86 -23.93 -17.42
N THR A 40 -37.49 -24.97 -16.89
CA THR A 40 -36.77 -26.14 -16.36
C THR A 40 -36.11 -26.98 -17.46
N THR A 41 -36.73 -27.06 -18.64
CA THR A 41 -36.21 -27.78 -19.81
C THR A 41 -35.05 -27.02 -20.45
N ASP A 42 -35.08 -25.70 -20.42
CA ASP A 42 -34.07 -24.83 -20.98
C ASP A 42 -32.77 -24.89 -20.18
N MET A 43 -32.84 -24.88 -18.83
CA MET A 43 -31.67 -25.01 -17.94
C MET A 43 -31.02 -26.41 -18.04
N LYS A 44 -31.86 -27.49 -18.21
CA LYS A 44 -31.32 -28.85 -18.42
C LYS A 44 -30.47 -28.93 -19.69
N SER A 45 -30.87 -28.24 -20.79
CA SER A 45 -30.11 -28.19 -22.03
C SER A 45 -28.75 -27.53 -21.83
N TYR A 46 -28.70 -26.43 -21.07
CA TYR A 46 -27.43 -25.73 -20.74
C TYR A 46 -26.48 -26.60 -19.89
N PHE A 47 -26.97 -27.20 -18.81
CA PHE A 47 -26.16 -28.12 -18.01
C PHE A 47 -25.63 -29.31 -18.81
N LYS A 48 -26.43 -29.89 -19.69
CA LYS A 48 -25.99 -30.94 -20.60
C LYS A 48 -24.91 -30.45 -21.57
N PHE A 49 -25.02 -29.24 -22.06
CA PHE A 49 -23.98 -28.62 -22.88
C PHE A 49 -22.66 -28.46 -22.10
N LEU A 50 -22.69 -27.90 -20.88
CA LEU A 50 -21.53 -27.78 -20.03
C LEU A 50 -20.85 -29.13 -19.72
N SER A 51 -21.65 -30.12 -19.38
CA SER A 51 -21.13 -31.48 -19.07
C SER A 51 -20.51 -32.21 -20.28
N ARG A 52 -20.95 -31.88 -21.49
CA ARG A 52 -20.33 -32.38 -22.73
C ARG A 52 -19.03 -31.64 -23.11
N ASN A 53 -18.89 -30.38 -22.68
CA ASN A 53 -17.72 -29.55 -22.98
C ASN A 53 -16.86 -29.30 -21.74
N LYS A 54 -16.59 -30.36 -20.96
CA LYS A 54 -15.94 -30.28 -19.63
C LYS A 54 -14.66 -29.45 -19.60
N LEU A 55 -13.80 -29.60 -20.63
CA LEU A 55 -12.52 -28.89 -20.69
C LEU A 55 -12.72 -27.37 -20.78
N TYR A 56 -13.56 -26.90 -21.68
CA TYR A 56 -13.86 -25.47 -21.84
C TYR A 56 -14.52 -24.90 -20.60
N THR A 57 -15.53 -25.62 -20.07
CA THR A 57 -16.24 -25.22 -18.84
C THR A 57 -15.27 -25.09 -17.65
N ALA A 58 -14.32 -26.02 -17.52
CA ALA A 58 -13.31 -25.98 -16.46
C ALA A 58 -12.36 -24.77 -16.62
N ILE A 59 -11.89 -24.51 -17.85
CA ILE A 59 -11.01 -23.36 -18.14
C ILE A 59 -11.73 -22.03 -17.85
N GLU A 60 -12.98 -21.90 -18.30
CA GLU A 60 -13.81 -20.72 -18.06
C GLU A 60 -14.09 -20.51 -16.58
N ALA A 61 -14.53 -21.57 -15.87
CA ALA A 61 -14.87 -21.50 -14.45
C ALA A 61 -13.63 -21.17 -13.61
N PHE A 62 -12.50 -21.82 -13.86
CA PHE A 62 -11.27 -21.59 -13.13
C PHE A 62 -10.75 -20.17 -13.34
N GLY A 63 -10.65 -19.71 -14.60
CA GLY A 63 -10.14 -18.37 -14.91
C GLY A 63 -11.01 -17.25 -14.32
N LEU A 64 -12.36 -17.38 -14.44
CA LEU A 64 -13.28 -16.39 -13.92
C LEU A 64 -13.32 -16.39 -12.38
N SER A 65 -13.31 -17.58 -11.75
CA SER A 65 -13.35 -17.71 -10.28
C SER A 65 -12.10 -17.14 -9.62
N ILE A 66 -10.91 -17.41 -10.19
CA ILE A 66 -9.65 -16.83 -9.69
C ILE A 66 -9.68 -15.31 -9.84
N ALA A 67 -10.02 -14.77 -11.02
CA ALA A 67 -10.09 -13.33 -11.22
C ALA A 67 -11.05 -12.67 -10.24
N LEU A 68 -12.25 -13.24 -10.04
CA LEU A 68 -13.22 -12.75 -9.08
C LEU A 68 -12.70 -12.78 -7.64
N ALA A 69 -12.00 -13.84 -7.23
CA ALA A 69 -11.41 -13.94 -5.90
C ALA A 69 -10.46 -12.78 -5.62
N PHE A 70 -9.55 -12.51 -6.55
CA PHE A 70 -8.58 -11.42 -6.39
C PHE A 70 -9.25 -10.04 -6.45
N VAL A 71 -10.22 -9.84 -7.34
CA VAL A 71 -11.01 -8.60 -7.38
C VAL A 71 -11.72 -8.36 -6.04
N MET A 72 -12.30 -9.40 -5.43
CA MET A 72 -12.96 -9.31 -4.12
C MET A 72 -11.98 -8.86 -3.03
N ILE A 73 -10.79 -9.46 -2.97
CA ILE A 73 -9.75 -9.09 -1.99
C ILE A 73 -9.31 -7.64 -2.20
N LEU A 74 -8.99 -7.26 -3.44
CA LEU A 74 -8.48 -5.93 -3.76
C LEU A 74 -9.51 -4.81 -3.55
N VAL A 75 -10.78 -5.07 -3.91
CA VAL A 75 -11.86 -4.11 -3.65
C VAL A 75 -12.11 -3.98 -2.15
N SER A 76 -12.08 -5.09 -1.39
CA SER A 76 -12.21 -5.05 0.07
C SER A 76 -11.07 -4.28 0.73
N TYR A 77 -9.83 -4.51 0.28
CA TYR A 77 -8.66 -3.76 0.73
C TYR A 77 -8.79 -2.26 0.42
N ALA A 78 -9.08 -1.91 -0.84
CA ALA A 78 -9.23 -0.52 -1.24
C ALA A 78 -10.35 0.19 -0.45
N PHE A 79 -11.47 -0.50 -0.23
CA PHE A 79 -12.57 0.05 0.56
C PHE A 79 -12.15 0.31 2.02
N MET A 80 -11.39 -0.60 2.62
CA MET A 80 -10.86 -0.45 3.97
C MET A 80 -9.91 0.77 4.05
N GLU A 81 -8.98 0.91 3.08
CA GLU A 81 -8.04 2.02 3.02
C GLU A 81 -8.75 3.38 2.84
N TYR A 82 -9.79 3.43 2.00
CA TYR A 82 -10.57 4.67 1.80
C TYR A 82 -11.47 5.05 2.98
N ARG A 83 -11.67 4.14 3.93
CA ARG A 83 -12.46 4.41 5.14
C ARG A 83 -11.65 4.93 6.31
N VAL A 84 -10.32 4.84 6.23
CA VAL A 84 -9.45 5.34 7.31
C VAL A 84 -9.73 6.83 7.55
N GLY A 85 -9.99 7.19 8.81
CA GLY A 85 -10.28 8.57 9.24
C GLY A 85 -11.65 9.12 8.84
N THR A 86 -12.57 8.29 8.32
CA THR A 86 -13.89 8.80 7.89
C THR A 86 -15.02 8.49 8.84
N HIS A 87 -14.78 7.71 9.89
CA HIS A 87 -15.82 7.23 10.81
C HIS A 87 -15.99 8.11 12.05
N GLN A 88 -15.04 9.01 12.33
CA GLN A 88 -15.13 9.94 13.44
C GLN A 88 -16.31 10.89 13.28
N PRO A 89 -16.94 11.32 14.39
CA PRO A 89 -17.98 12.33 14.35
C PRO A 89 -17.46 13.60 13.65
N ASP A 90 -18.28 14.13 12.75
CA ASP A 90 -17.95 15.34 12.00
C ASP A 90 -16.58 15.35 11.28
N ALA A 91 -16.04 14.17 10.86
CA ALA A 91 -14.74 14.04 10.22
C ALA A 91 -14.51 15.03 9.06
N LYS A 92 -15.57 15.49 8.41
CA LYS A 92 -15.52 16.49 7.33
C LYS A 92 -15.24 17.91 7.82
N ASN A 93 -15.51 18.20 9.08
CA ASN A 93 -15.30 19.50 9.71
C ASN A 93 -14.08 19.48 10.64
N LEU A 94 -13.42 18.33 10.81
CA LEU A 94 -12.17 18.21 11.55
C LEU A 94 -10.98 18.53 10.63
N TYR A 95 -10.07 19.34 11.12
CA TYR A 95 -8.87 19.78 10.42
C TYR A 95 -7.65 19.73 11.34
N VAL A 96 -6.51 19.39 10.75
CA VAL A 96 -5.21 19.38 11.43
C VAL A 96 -4.37 20.53 10.85
N PRO A 97 -4.06 21.55 11.63
CA PRO A 97 -3.17 22.62 11.22
C PRO A 97 -1.71 22.25 11.41
N GLY A 98 -0.85 22.89 10.63
CA GLY A 98 0.59 22.70 10.68
C GLY A 98 1.37 23.78 9.94
N SER A 99 2.64 23.53 9.69
CA SER A 99 3.52 24.43 8.96
C SER A 99 4.19 23.72 7.79
N GLY A 100 3.96 24.22 6.58
CA GLY A 100 4.54 23.61 5.37
C GLY A 100 4.09 22.17 5.15
N ASP A 101 5.04 21.26 5.04
CA ASP A 101 4.81 19.83 4.82
C ASP A 101 4.76 19.02 6.14
N TYR A 102 4.51 19.69 7.29
CA TYR A 102 4.47 19.06 8.61
C TYR A 102 3.28 19.56 9.44
N LEU A 103 2.46 18.63 9.94
CA LEU A 103 1.24 18.91 10.70
C LEU A 103 1.44 18.73 12.22
N GLY A 104 2.53 19.23 12.75
CA GLY A 104 2.76 19.32 14.18
C GLY A 104 2.84 20.78 14.62
N MET A 105 2.34 21.05 15.80
CA MET A 105 2.34 22.40 16.39
C MET A 105 3.05 22.42 17.73
N THR A 106 3.33 23.60 18.26
CA THR A 106 3.79 23.72 19.64
C THR A 106 2.62 23.49 20.61
N LEU A 107 2.95 23.09 21.81
CA LEU A 107 1.99 22.76 22.87
C LEU A 107 1.01 23.91 23.18
N GLY A 108 1.48 25.17 23.08
CA GLY A 108 0.69 26.37 23.43
C GLY A 108 -0.10 26.98 22.28
N THR A 109 0.19 26.61 21.03
CA THR A 109 -0.38 27.27 19.84
C THR A 109 -1.91 27.26 19.84
N ALA A 110 -2.52 26.12 20.10
CA ALA A 110 -3.98 26.02 20.10
C ALA A 110 -4.62 26.91 21.17
N LYS A 111 -4.07 26.91 22.37
CA LYS A 111 -4.58 27.76 23.47
C LYS A 111 -4.48 29.24 23.19
N GLU A 112 -3.41 29.69 22.53
CA GLU A 112 -3.16 31.10 22.25
C GLU A 112 -3.95 31.61 21.04
N PHE A 113 -4.04 30.84 19.97
CA PHE A 113 -4.57 31.36 18.72
C PHE A 113 -6.04 30.99 18.46
N PHE A 114 -6.49 29.81 18.82
CA PHE A 114 -7.80 29.30 18.42
C PHE A 114 -8.97 30.07 19.07
N PRO A 115 -8.91 30.48 20.33
CA PRO A 115 -10.01 31.26 20.94
C PRO A 115 -10.30 32.58 20.23
N SER A 116 -9.34 33.09 19.44
CA SER A 116 -9.47 34.32 18.67
C SER A 116 -9.91 34.12 17.21
N ILE A 117 -10.26 32.89 16.82
CA ILE A 117 -10.74 32.54 15.48
C ILE A 117 -12.17 32.00 15.61
N PRO A 118 -13.19 32.81 15.31
CA PRO A 118 -14.59 32.42 15.53
C PRO A 118 -15.06 31.21 14.72
N GLU A 119 -14.36 30.91 13.63
CA GLU A 119 -14.65 29.78 12.77
C GLU A 119 -14.23 28.43 13.39
N ILE A 120 -13.41 28.41 14.45
CA ILE A 120 -13.04 27.21 15.22
C ILE A 120 -14.02 27.07 16.38
N LYS A 121 -14.85 26.03 16.34
CA LYS A 121 -15.83 25.71 17.37
C LYS A 121 -15.20 25.06 18.60
N GLU A 122 -14.38 24.05 18.34
CA GLU A 122 -13.74 23.23 19.35
C GLU A 122 -12.39 22.72 18.83
N TRP A 123 -11.52 22.34 19.75
CA TRP A 123 -10.22 21.77 19.41
C TRP A 123 -9.73 20.84 20.51
N THR A 124 -8.85 19.90 20.12
CA THR A 124 -8.21 18.97 21.03
C THR A 124 -6.79 18.68 20.59
N ARG A 125 -5.95 18.20 21.50
CA ARG A 125 -4.55 17.88 21.24
C ARG A 125 -4.27 16.42 21.56
N PHE A 126 -3.30 15.90 20.83
CA PHE A 126 -2.77 14.55 20.94
C PHE A 126 -1.26 14.61 20.78
N SER A 127 -0.51 14.00 21.68
CA SER A 127 0.96 14.04 21.64
C SER A 127 1.53 12.83 22.35
N ASP A 128 2.77 12.47 22.04
CA ASP A 128 3.48 11.46 22.80
C ASP A 128 3.63 11.85 24.27
N TYR A 129 3.54 10.84 25.10
CA TYR A 129 3.93 10.92 26.47
C TYR A 129 4.95 9.83 26.77
N TYR A 130 6.24 10.18 26.65
CA TYR A 130 7.38 9.25 26.89
C TYR A 130 7.23 7.93 26.12
N THR A 131 7.45 7.97 24.84
CA THR A 131 7.18 6.88 23.88
C THR A 131 7.89 5.56 24.19
N ASP A 132 9.04 5.60 24.86
CA ASP A 132 9.90 4.44 25.05
C ASP A 132 9.84 3.87 26.47
N LYS A 133 8.95 4.40 27.32
CA LYS A 133 8.87 3.98 28.71
C LYS A 133 7.73 3.02 28.90
N GLY A 134 8.10 1.85 29.42
CA GLY A 134 7.12 0.85 29.78
C GLY A 134 6.26 1.24 30.98
N ALA A 135 5.20 0.49 31.20
CA ALA A 135 4.37 0.57 32.37
C ALA A 135 4.65 -0.59 33.29
N VAL A 136 4.58 -0.35 34.61
CA VAL A 136 4.69 -1.39 35.63
C VAL A 136 3.34 -1.55 36.31
N VAL A 137 2.82 -2.78 36.31
CA VAL A 137 1.57 -3.17 36.96
C VAL A 137 1.89 -4.38 37.84
N ASP A 138 1.61 -4.31 39.11
CA ASP A 138 1.87 -5.39 40.10
C ASP A 138 3.30 -5.95 40.02
N GLY A 139 4.28 -5.08 39.77
CA GLY A 139 5.69 -5.45 39.65
C GLY A 139 6.10 -6.10 38.34
N GLN A 140 5.18 -6.26 37.38
CA GLN A 140 5.45 -6.70 36.02
C GLN A 140 5.60 -5.51 35.08
N TYR A 141 6.60 -5.59 34.21
CA TYR A 141 6.87 -4.59 33.19
C TYR A 141 6.13 -4.93 31.88
N PHE A 142 5.53 -3.90 31.28
CA PHE A 142 4.86 -3.97 29.99
C PHE A 142 5.40 -2.87 29.08
N HIS A 143 5.76 -3.25 27.86
CA HIS A 143 5.99 -2.25 26.81
C HIS A 143 4.65 -1.63 26.41
N VAL A 144 4.56 -0.31 26.44
CA VAL A 144 3.31 0.43 26.20
C VAL A 144 3.57 1.70 25.39
N GLN A 145 2.59 2.05 24.55
CA GLN A 145 2.52 3.33 23.90
C GLN A 145 1.64 4.27 24.73
N ALA A 146 2.24 5.27 25.34
CA ALA A 146 1.52 6.27 26.13
C ALA A 146 1.36 7.59 25.37
N ARG A 147 0.20 8.21 25.47
CA ARG A 147 -0.14 9.46 24.78
C ARG A 147 -0.79 10.45 25.74
N ALA A 148 -0.45 11.73 25.60
CA ALA A 148 -1.10 12.81 26.29
C ALA A 148 -2.24 13.38 25.45
N ILE A 149 -3.42 13.55 26.08
CA ILE A 149 -4.62 14.07 25.43
C ILE A 149 -5.31 15.15 26.27
N ASP A 150 -6.08 16.01 25.60
CA ASP A 150 -7.00 16.94 26.28
C ASP A 150 -8.25 16.22 26.78
N SER A 151 -8.94 16.83 27.76
CA SER A 151 -10.11 16.21 28.41
C SER A 151 -11.32 16.00 27.50
N ASN A 152 -11.43 16.73 26.39
CA ASN A 152 -12.49 16.61 25.38
C ASN A 152 -12.12 15.69 24.21
N PHE A 153 -10.93 15.09 24.23
CA PHE A 153 -10.42 14.28 23.11
C PHE A 153 -11.34 13.13 22.75
N LEU A 154 -11.83 12.39 23.76
CA LEU A 154 -12.69 11.23 23.53
C LEU A 154 -14.01 11.62 22.84
N ASP A 155 -14.60 12.75 23.23
CA ASP A 155 -15.84 13.24 22.65
C ASP A 155 -15.66 13.67 21.19
N MET A 156 -14.63 14.49 20.93
CA MET A 156 -14.32 14.92 19.56
C MET A 156 -14.01 13.75 18.62
N MET A 157 -13.35 12.73 19.14
CA MET A 157 -12.99 11.55 18.34
C MET A 157 -14.08 10.47 18.34
N GLY A 158 -15.15 10.64 19.13
CA GLY A 158 -16.25 9.68 19.23
C GLY A 158 -15.88 8.36 19.90
N MET A 159 -14.86 8.37 20.75
CA MET A 159 -14.37 7.18 21.44
C MET A 159 -15.25 6.85 22.65
N LYS A 160 -15.53 5.56 22.84
CA LYS A 160 -16.29 5.08 24.00
C LYS A 160 -15.36 4.79 25.16
N CYS A 161 -15.82 5.14 26.36
CA CYS A 161 -15.12 4.84 27.60
C CYS A 161 -16.01 4.03 28.53
N ARG A 162 -15.49 2.95 29.09
CA ARG A 162 -16.12 2.20 30.17
C ARG A 162 -15.58 2.67 31.53
N GLY A 163 -16.48 3.03 32.45
CA GLY A 163 -16.11 3.48 33.78
C GLY A 163 -15.89 4.98 33.94
N CYS A 164 -15.93 5.74 32.87
CA CYS A 164 -15.82 7.20 32.88
C CYS A 164 -16.89 7.87 32.00
N ALA A 165 -17.24 9.13 32.34
CA ALA A 165 -18.00 9.96 31.43
C ALA A 165 -17.06 10.61 30.41
N ALA A 166 -17.33 10.49 29.13
CA ALA A 166 -16.44 10.94 28.06
C ALA A 166 -16.09 12.44 28.11
N HIS A 167 -17.02 13.25 28.65
CA HIS A 167 -16.88 14.73 28.72
C HIS A 167 -15.93 15.27 29.81
N GLN A 168 -15.47 14.46 30.74
CA GLN A 168 -14.64 14.92 31.87
C GLN A 168 -13.60 13.89 32.29
N VAL A 169 -12.87 13.38 31.32
CA VAL A 169 -11.77 12.45 31.58
C VAL A 169 -10.48 13.19 31.86
N LEU A 170 -9.57 12.56 32.59
CA LEU A 170 -8.22 13.06 32.86
C LEU A 170 -8.19 14.49 33.43
N THR A 171 -9.11 14.78 34.34
CA THR A 171 -9.21 16.07 35.03
C THR A 171 -8.03 16.32 35.98
N ASP A 172 -7.47 15.23 36.52
CA ASP A 172 -6.28 15.18 37.36
C ASP A 172 -5.10 14.62 36.54
N MET A 173 -3.88 15.12 36.83
CA MET A 173 -2.64 14.70 36.19
C MET A 173 -2.25 13.27 36.53
N HIS A 174 -2.72 12.71 37.65
CA HIS A 174 -2.45 11.34 38.09
C HIS A 174 -3.53 10.33 37.68
N GLN A 175 -4.38 10.69 36.74
CA GLN A 175 -5.34 9.78 36.12
C GLN A 175 -4.86 9.26 34.78
N ALA A 176 -5.19 8.01 34.48
CA ALA A 176 -4.97 7.41 33.18
C ALA A 176 -6.21 6.68 32.68
N LEU A 177 -6.38 6.68 31.35
CA LEU A 177 -7.24 5.74 30.65
C LEU A 177 -6.38 4.68 30.02
N ILE A 178 -6.87 3.47 29.94
CA ILE A 178 -6.13 2.36 29.29
C ILE A 178 -6.96 1.75 28.18
N SER A 179 -6.30 1.25 27.15
CA SER A 179 -6.95 0.53 26.07
C SER A 179 -7.44 -0.83 26.53
N GLU A 180 -8.46 -1.38 25.86
CA GLU A 180 -9.00 -2.71 26.17
C GLU A 180 -7.96 -3.80 26.01
N SER A 181 -7.10 -3.72 24.98
CA SER A 181 -6.01 -4.67 24.75
C SER A 181 -4.96 -4.62 25.86
N PHE A 182 -4.60 -3.44 26.34
CA PHE A 182 -3.66 -3.31 27.46
C PHE A 182 -4.30 -3.78 28.78
N ALA A 183 -5.58 -3.47 29.02
CA ALA A 183 -6.32 -3.96 30.17
C ALA A 183 -6.28 -5.50 30.25
N ASN A 184 -6.53 -6.16 29.12
CA ASN A 184 -6.50 -7.63 29.04
C ASN A 184 -5.09 -8.20 29.24
N ARG A 185 -4.04 -7.53 28.71
CA ARG A 185 -2.63 -7.97 28.85
C ARG A 185 -2.10 -7.81 30.28
N ALA A 186 -2.44 -6.69 30.92
CA ALA A 186 -1.83 -6.33 32.20
C ALA A 186 -2.64 -6.82 33.40
N PHE A 187 -3.97 -6.90 33.30
CA PHE A 187 -4.87 -7.23 34.43
C PHE A 187 -5.65 -8.54 34.20
N GLY A 188 -5.59 -9.13 33.00
CA GLY A 188 -6.33 -10.35 32.66
C GLY A 188 -7.84 -10.19 32.91
N ASN A 189 -8.39 -11.00 33.82
CA ASN A 189 -9.82 -10.94 34.17
C ASN A 189 -10.13 -9.99 35.36
N ALA A 190 -9.14 -9.34 35.96
CA ALA A 190 -9.34 -8.43 37.07
C ALA A 190 -9.88 -7.08 36.55
N ASN A 191 -10.68 -6.39 37.35
CA ASN A 191 -11.13 -5.05 37.03
C ASN A 191 -9.98 -4.03 37.18
N PRO A 192 -9.51 -3.40 36.09
CA PRO A 192 -8.41 -2.45 36.17
C PRO A 192 -8.80 -1.07 36.71
N ILE A 193 -10.11 -0.74 36.75
CA ILE A 193 -10.58 0.58 37.19
C ILE A 193 -10.32 0.76 38.70
N GLY A 194 -9.60 1.81 39.02
CA GLY A 194 -9.16 2.12 40.40
C GLY A 194 -7.79 1.60 40.76
N GLN A 195 -7.22 0.69 39.96
CA GLN A 195 -5.84 0.18 40.07
C GLN A 195 -4.81 1.24 39.69
N VAL A 196 -3.55 1.01 40.05
CA VAL A 196 -2.44 1.93 39.78
C VAL A 196 -1.53 1.34 38.71
N VAL A 197 -1.22 2.14 37.72
CA VAL A 197 -0.20 1.86 36.70
C VAL A 197 0.95 2.84 36.92
N THR A 198 2.15 2.33 37.03
CA THR A 198 3.34 3.17 37.18
C THR A 198 4.02 3.29 35.84
N CYS A 199 4.09 4.51 35.28
CA CYS A 199 4.86 4.82 34.08
C CYS A 199 6.07 5.66 34.49
N ASP A 200 7.26 5.16 34.23
CA ASP A 200 8.51 5.75 34.71
C ASP A 200 8.52 5.94 36.24
N THR A 201 8.51 7.17 36.72
CA THR A 201 8.47 7.51 38.15
C THR A 201 7.08 7.94 38.62
N LEU A 202 6.12 8.10 37.69
CA LEU A 202 4.77 8.60 37.99
C LEU A 202 3.75 7.46 38.15
N GLN A 203 2.92 7.59 39.14
CA GLN A 203 1.81 6.67 39.39
C GLN A 203 0.51 7.25 38.88
N PHE A 204 -0.22 6.47 38.10
CA PHE A 204 -1.49 6.84 37.51
C PHE A 204 -2.60 5.91 37.97
N LYS A 205 -3.67 6.49 38.48
CA LYS A 205 -4.89 5.74 38.78
C LYS A 205 -5.71 5.52 37.52
N VAL A 206 -6.02 4.28 37.18
CA VAL A 206 -6.88 3.94 36.06
C VAL A 206 -8.31 4.39 36.36
N VAL A 207 -8.85 5.32 35.55
CA VAL A 207 -10.20 5.86 35.70
C VAL A 207 -11.19 5.34 34.66
N GLY A 208 -10.71 4.67 33.61
CA GLY A 208 -11.58 4.10 32.60
C GLY A 208 -10.83 3.27 31.58
N ILE A 209 -11.59 2.52 30.79
CA ILE A 209 -11.10 1.68 29.71
C ILE A 209 -11.70 2.22 28.41
N VAL A 210 -10.87 2.48 27.42
CA VAL A 210 -11.27 2.92 26.09
C VAL A 210 -11.12 1.80 25.06
N ASP A 211 -11.94 1.84 24.03
CA ASP A 211 -11.81 0.92 22.90
C ASP A 211 -10.46 1.12 22.23
N ASP A 212 -9.86 0.03 21.73
CA ASP A 212 -8.60 0.11 20.98
C ASP A 212 -8.81 0.90 19.68
N PHE A 213 -7.76 1.64 19.26
CA PHE A 213 -7.75 2.20 17.93
C PHE A 213 -7.79 1.08 16.90
N GLY A 214 -8.85 1.08 16.12
CA GLY A 214 -9.06 0.16 15.03
C GLY A 214 -8.19 0.47 13.83
N ARG A 215 -8.30 -0.36 12.80
CA ARG A 215 -7.58 -0.10 11.55
C ARG A 215 -8.15 1.07 10.76
N GLU A 216 -9.42 1.42 10.98
CA GLU A 216 -10.09 2.55 10.35
C GLU A 216 -9.72 3.89 11.04
N ASP A 217 -9.01 3.83 12.16
CA ASP A 217 -8.52 5.01 12.87
C ASP A 217 -7.23 5.53 12.23
N LEU A 218 -7.11 6.85 12.18
CA LEU A 218 -5.91 7.53 11.69
C LEU A 218 -4.77 7.48 12.70
N LEU A 219 -5.09 7.51 13.99
CA LEU A 219 -4.09 7.56 15.05
C LEU A 219 -3.43 6.21 15.27
N ASP A 220 -2.17 6.25 15.67
CA ASP A 220 -1.43 5.06 16.03
C ASP A 220 -2.02 4.38 17.26
N PRO A 221 -1.92 3.04 17.37
CA PRO A 221 -2.37 2.31 18.55
C PRO A 221 -1.77 2.90 19.84
N THR A 222 -2.60 3.04 20.84
CA THR A 222 -2.23 3.65 22.12
C THR A 222 -2.72 2.79 23.26
N ASP A 223 -1.82 2.44 24.18
CA ASP A 223 -2.14 1.61 25.34
C ASP A 223 -2.63 2.42 26.54
N ILE A 224 -2.02 3.60 26.77
CA ILE A 224 -2.30 4.44 27.94
C ILE A 224 -2.50 5.89 27.51
N PHE A 225 -3.56 6.51 27.97
CA PHE A 225 -3.82 7.93 27.77
C PHE A 225 -3.68 8.66 29.11
N VAL A 226 -2.92 9.74 29.11
CA VAL A 226 -2.69 10.62 30.26
C VAL A 226 -3.11 12.05 29.94
N SER A 227 -3.20 12.90 30.95
CA SER A 227 -3.61 14.30 30.78
C SER A 227 -2.54 15.14 30.08
N MET A 228 -2.94 15.95 29.08
CA MET A 228 -2.06 16.93 28.44
C MET A 228 -1.46 17.94 29.43
N LYS A 229 -2.08 18.14 30.57
CA LYS A 229 -1.57 19.00 31.67
C LYS A 229 -0.20 18.55 32.18
N LEU A 230 0.16 17.27 32.06
CA LEU A 230 1.48 16.79 32.44
C LEU A 230 2.57 17.38 31.57
N LYS A 231 2.36 17.42 30.24
CA LYS A 231 3.32 18.06 29.33
C LYS A 231 3.41 19.58 29.54
N GLU A 232 2.28 20.20 29.87
CA GLU A 232 2.22 21.64 30.13
C GLU A 232 2.94 22.08 31.40
N LYS A 233 3.09 21.18 32.38
CA LYS A 233 3.76 21.47 33.65
C LYS A 233 5.27 21.64 33.51
N ASP A 234 5.91 20.82 32.69
CA ASP A 234 7.36 20.66 32.69
C ASP A 234 8.04 21.39 31.51
N LEU A 235 7.29 21.92 30.57
CA LEU A 235 7.81 22.47 29.30
C LEU A 235 7.24 23.86 29.01
N ASP A 236 8.09 24.76 28.51
CA ASP A 236 7.58 26.00 27.93
C ASP A 236 6.67 25.64 26.74
N PRO A 237 5.38 26.00 26.80
CA PRO A 237 4.42 25.62 25.77
C PRO A 237 4.81 26.01 24.35
N MET A 238 5.74 26.95 24.20
CA MET A 238 6.16 27.50 22.91
C MET A 238 7.53 27.01 22.44
N ASP A 239 8.30 26.33 23.28
CA ASP A 239 9.63 25.85 22.91
C ASP A 239 9.62 24.48 22.21
N GLN A 240 8.53 23.72 22.34
CA GLN A 240 8.38 22.43 21.65
C GLN A 240 7.72 22.61 20.28
N PHE A 241 8.53 22.62 19.25
CA PHE A 241 8.04 22.70 17.89
C PHE A 241 7.72 21.30 17.33
N GLY A 242 6.51 21.15 16.82
CA GLY A 242 6.19 20.02 15.94
C GLY A 242 5.74 18.72 16.58
N GLU A 243 5.72 18.58 17.92
CA GLU A 243 5.38 17.30 18.57
C GLU A 243 3.90 17.11 18.91
N VAL A 244 3.09 18.15 18.76
CA VAL A 244 1.67 18.11 19.17
C VAL A 244 0.78 18.14 17.95
N VAL A 245 0.03 17.06 17.73
CA VAL A 245 -1.06 17.04 16.77
C VAL A 245 -2.26 17.77 17.38
N THR A 246 -2.66 18.85 16.74
CA THR A 246 -3.84 19.61 17.14
C THR A 246 -4.95 19.35 16.15
N ILE A 247 -6.14 19.00 16.65
CA ILE A 247 -7.34 18.74 15.83
C ILE A 247 -8.33 19.85 16.11
N ALA A 248 -8.70 20.62 15.09
CA ALA A 248 -9.65 21.71 15.19
C ALA A 248 -10.95 21.36 14.47
N GLN A 249 -12.09 21.57 15.12
CA GLN A 249 -13.41 21.45 14.52
C GLN A 249 -13.84 22.83 14.01
N LEU A 250 -14.01 22.94 12.72
CA LEU A 250 -14.51 24.16 12.08
C LEU A 250 -16.03 24.22 12.07
N ALA A 251 -16.56 25.43 12.04
CA ALA A 251 -17.99 25.66 11.82
C ALA A 251 -18.41 25.20 10.42
N ASP A 252 -19.66 24.73 10.26
CA ASP A 252 -20.17 24.18 9.00
C ASP A 252 -20.04 25.13 7.80
N ASN A 253 -20.08 26.44 8.04
CA ASN A 253 -19.97 27.49 7.02
C ASN A 253 -18.57 28.13 6.97
N ALA A 254 -17.58 27.59 7.68
CA ALA A 254 -16.23 28.13 7.69
C ALA A 254 -15.54 27.91 6.35
N ASN A 255 -14.80 28.91 5.89
CA ASN A 255 -13.90 28.75 4.76
C ASN A 255 -12.51 28.31 5.26
N PRO A 256 -12.07 27.07 5.01
CA PRO A 256 -10.79 26.57 5.51
C PRO A 256 -9.59 27.38 5.03
N GLU A 257 -9.63 27.91 3.81
CA GLU A 257 -8.53 28.74 3.26
C GLU A 257 -8.38 30.04 4.04
N LYS A 258 -9.51 30.68 4.41
CA LYS A 258 -9.50 31.89 5.23
C LYS A 258 -9.00 31.63 6.64
N VAL A 259 -9.40 30.50 7.24
CA VAL A 259 -8.90 30.06 8.55
C VAL A 259 -7.40 29.82 8.49
N ASN A 260 -6.93 29.15 7.44
CA ASN A 260 -5.51 28.89 7.23
C ASN A 260 -4.70 30.19 7.09
N ALA A 261 -5.18 31.14 6.28
CA ALA A 261 -4.54 32.46 6.15
C ALA A 261 -4.51 33.23 7.48
N THR A 262 -5.57 33.14 8.30
CA THR A 262 -5.62 33.77 9.62
C THR A 262 -4.61 33.13 10.58
N LEU A 263 -4.51 31.80 10.58
CA LEU A 263 -3.52 31.05 11.35
C LEU A 263 -2.09 31.44 10.93
N LEU A 264 -1.82 31.50 9.64
CA LEU A 264 -0.51 31.93 9.12
C LEU A 264 -0.13 33.31 9.64
N ASN A 265 -1.03 34.27 9.55
CA ASN A 265 -0.77 35.64 10.03
C ASN A 265 -0.47 35.68 11.53
N LYS A 266 -1.19 34.90 12.34
CA LYS A 266 -0.94 34.80 13.78
C LYS A 266 0.40 34.13 14.08
N TYR A 267 0.74 33.07 13.39
CA TYR A 267 2.03 32.40 13.47
C TYR A 267 3.19 33.34 13.14
N MET A 268 3.10 34.02 12.00
CA MET A 268 4.12 34.98 11.57
C MET A 268 4.30 36.11 12.61
N GLY A 269 3.19 36.63 13.14
CA GLY A 269 3.23 37.65 14.19
C GLY A 269 3.88 37.17 15.48
N TYR A 270 3.61 35.92 15.88
CA TYR A 270 4.17 35.29 17.06
C TYR A 270 5.69 35.05 16.92
N TRP A 271 6.10 34.38 15.86
CA TRP A 271 7.50 34.02 15.63
C TRP A 271 8.36 35.28 15.43
N LYS A 272 7.85 36.30 14.75
CA LYS A 272 8.53 37.59 14.64
C LYS A 272 8.84 38.21 15.99
N LYS A 273 7.90 38.14 16.95
CA LYS A 273 8.11 38.59 18.33
C LYS A 273 9.09 37.72 19.08
N TRP A 274 9.04 36.43 18.90
CA TRP A 274 9.91 35.46 19.58
C TRP A 274 11.36 35.59 19.11
N TRP A 275 11.62 35.71 17.80
CA TRP A 275 12.95 35.94 17.27
C TRP A 275 13.50 37.32 17.69
N SER A 276 12.69 38.37 17.70
CA SER A 276 13.13 39.67 18.16
C SER A 276 13.58 39.65 19.62
N ARG A 277 12.97 38.80 20.47
CA ARG A 277 13.39 38.59 21.86
C ARG A 277 14.69 37.83 21.97
N LYS A 278 14.87 36.77 21.15
CA LYS A 278 16.08 35.94 21.14
C LYS A 278 17.20 36.56 20.27
N LYS A 279 17.00 37.71 19.66
CA LYS A 279 17.94 38.37 18.73
C LYS A 279 18.38 37.50 17.55
N THR A 280 17.58 36.52 17.16
CA THR A 280 17.84 35.64 16.05
C THR A 280 17.00 36.05 14.85
N THR A 281 17.52 35.83 13.64
CA THR A 281 16.78 35.97 12.39
C THR A 281 16.58 34.58 11.82
N GLY A 282 15.38 34.10 11.76
CA GLY A 282 15.07 32.80 11.14
C GLY A 282 13.73 32.87 10.40
N SER A 283 13.64 32.27 9.25
CA SER A 283 12.39 32.02 8.53
C SER A 283 11.99 30.55 8.69
N PHE A 284 11.38 30.22 9.82
CA PHE A 284 10.96 28.85 10.10
C PHE A 284 9.63 28.47 9.43
N LEU A 285 8.93 29.43 8.79
CA LEU A 285 7.60 29.18 8.31
C LEU A 285 7.55 29.06 6.79
N TRP A 286 7.44 27.85 6.34
CA TRP A 286 7.24 27.43 4.95
C TRP A 286 5.80 27.62 4.45
N GLY A 287 4.98 28.40 5.14
CA GLY A 287 3.55 28.52 4.95
C GLY A 287 2.78 27.87 6.09
N SER A 288 1.48 28.03 6.12
CA SER A 288 0.59 27.25 6.98
C SER A 288 -0.12 26.19 6.17
N SER A 289 -0.30 25.03 6.78
CA SER A 289 -1.08 23.94 6.21
C SER A 289 -2.30 23.67 7.09
N LEU A 290 -3.45 23.43 6.48
CA LEU A 290 -4.67 23.04 7.16
C LEU A 290 -5.29 21.87 6.39
N VAL A 291 -5.09 20.67 6.88
CA VAL A 291 -5.51 19.45 6.20
C VAL A 291 -6.75 18.89 6.85
N ARG A 292 -7.75 18.57 6.05
CA ARG A 292 -8.98 17.96 6.53
C ARG A 292 -8.71 16.53 6.99
N TRP A 293 -9.28 16.13 8.13
CA TRP A 293 -9.05 14.87 8.80
C TRP A 293 -9.24 13.65 7.90
N ASP A 294 -10.36 13.57 7.18
CA ASP A 294 -10.69 12.45 6.29
C ASP A 294 -9.81 12.35 5.03
N LYS A 295 -8.95 13.35 4.79
CA LYS A 295 -7.98 13.36 3.67
C LYS A 295 -6.55 13.16 4.14
N LEU A 296 -6.33 13.18 5.44
CA LEU A 296 -5.00 13.15 6.04
C LEU A 296 -4.28 11.85 5.74
N TYR A 297 -4.99 10.71 5.76
CA TYR A 297 -4.42 9.39 5.50
C TYR A 297 -3.66 9.29 4.17
N PHE A 298 -4.17 9.93 3.12
CA PHE A 298 -3.55 9.94 1.79
C PHE A 298 -2.86 11.27 1.46
N SER A 299 -2.56 12.08 2.46
CA SER A 299 -1.81 13.31 2.23
C SER A 299 -0.31 13.04 2.17
N ASP A 300 0.40 13.83 1.37
CA ASP A 300 1.86 13.80 1.31
C ASP A 300 2.51 14.62 2.45
N ILE A 301 1.68 15.16 3.37
CA ILE A 301 2.12 16.00 4.48
C ILE A 301 2.34 15.12 5.70
N THR A 302 3.52 15.19 6.27
CA THR A 302 3.89 14.43 7.47
C THR A 302 3.09 14.90 8.68
N CYS A 303 2.46 13.97 9.40
CA CYS A 303 1.78 14.22 10.66
C CYS A 303 2.28 13.22 11.71
N PRO A 304 2.82 13.67 12.85
CA PRO A 304 3.29 12.76 13.88
C PRO A 304 2.14 11.92 14.43
N HIS A 305 2.44 10.66 14.78
CA HIS A 305 1.48 9.73 15.40
C HIS A 305 0.21 9.45 14.60
N VAL A 306 0.26 9.73 13.30
CA VAL A 306 -0.82 9.49 12.35
C VAL A 306 -0.34 8.53 11.28
N ARG A 307 -1.13 7.51 11.04
CA ARG A 307 -0.85 6.55 9.97
C ARG A 307 -1.06 7.17 8.60
N HIS A 308 -0.16 6.87 7.69
CA HIS A 308 -0.24 7.27 6.30
C HIS A 308 -0.42 6.07 5.40
N GLY A 309 -1.24 6.22 4.38
CA GLY A 309 -1.45 5.22 3.35
C GLY A 309 -0.99 5.70 1.98
N SER A 310 -0.60 4.77 1.14
CA SER A 310 -0.21 5.07 -0.23
C SER A 310 -1.42 5.08 -1.16
N LYS A 311 -1.90 6.27 -1.51
CA LYS A 311 -2.98 6.43 -2.51
C LYS A 311 -2.59 5.83 -3.86
N THR A 312 -1.31 5.94 -4.22
CA THR A 312 -0.77 5.37 -5.44
C THR A 312 -0.87 3.85 -5.43
N LEU A 313 -0.51 3.21 -4.31
CA LEU A 313 -0.64 1.76 -4.15
C LEU A 313 -2.09 1.32 -4.32
N VAL A 314 -3.03 1.94 -3.62
CA VAL A 314 -4.46 1.60 -3.69
C VAL A 314 -4.99 1.75 -5.12
N ASN A 315 -4.66 2.86 -5.80
CA ASN A 315 -5.08 3.09 -7.18
C ASN A 315 -4.49 2.08 -8.16
N VAL A 316 -3.20 1.74 -8.01
CA VAL A 316 -2.53 0.72 -8.84
C VAL A 316 -3.22 -0.64 -8.64
N LEU A 317 -3.50 -1.03 -7.41
CA LEU A 317 -4.19 -2.29 -7.11
C LEU A 317 -5.61 -2.34 -7.70
N LEU A 318 -6.36 -1.24 -7.64
CA LEU A 318 -7.69 -1.15 -8.29
C LEU A 318 -7.60 -1.24 -9.81
N ILE A 319 -6.61 -0.60 -10.42
CA ILE A 319 -6.37 -0.72 -11.87
C ILE A 319 -6.02 -2.17 -12.23
N VAL A 320 -5.16 -2.82 -11.47
CA VAL A 320 -4.79 -4.22 -11.67
C VAL A 320 -6.01 -5.13 -11.51
N ALA A 321 -6.84 -4.90 -10.49
CA ALA A 321 -8.11 -5.64 -10.31
C ALA A 321 -9.02 -5.51 -11.55
N LEU A 322 -9.19 -4.30 -12.06
CA LEU A 322 -9.98 -4.05 -13.28
C LEU A 322 -9.38 -4.75 -14.49
N VAL A 323 -8.07 -4.70 -14.67
CA VAL A 323 -7.34 -5.32 -15.77
C VAL A 323 -7.46 -6.85 -15.74
N LEU A 324 -7.33 -7.47 -14.55
CA LEU A 324 -7.54 -8.89 -14.36
C LEU A 324 -8.98 -9.31 -14.67
N LEU A 325 -9.95 -8.52 -14.21
CA LEU A 325 -11.37 -8.75 -14.47
C LEU A 325 -11.67 -8.70 -15.97
N LEU A 326 -11.17 -7.68 -16.67
CA LEU A 326 -11.32 -7.55 -18.12
C LEU A 326 -10.66 -8.72 -18.86
N SER A 327 -9.48 -9.16 -18.43
CA SER A 327 -8.78 -10.32 -19.00
C SER A 327 -9.62 -11.60 -18.86
N ALA A 328 -10.23 -11.82 -17.69
CA ALA A 328 -11.10 -12.96 -17.46
C ALA A 328 -12.40 -12.91 -18.27
N ILE A 329 -13.01 -11.71 -18.39
CA ILE A 329 -14.20 -11.50 -19.23
C ILE A 329 -13.87 -11.77 -20.71
N PHE A 330 -12.75 -11.26 -21.21
CA PHE A 330 -12.31 -11.49 -22.58
C PHE A 330 -12.04 -12.97 -22.84
N ASN A 331 -11.42 -13.66 -21.87
CA ASN A 331 -11.24 -15.11 -21.95
C ASN A 331 -12.58 -15.83 -22.05
N TYR A 332 -13.53 -15.53 -21.16
CA TYR A 332 -14.88 -16.11 -21.19
C TYR A 332 -15.60 -15.87 -22.52
N ILE A 333 -15.61 -14.59 -22.98
CA ILE A 333 -16.25 -14.24 -24.27
C ILE A 333 -15.59 -14.99 -25.43
N ASN A 334 -14.25 -15.06 -25.46
CA ASN A 334 -13.53 -15.77 -26.50
C ASN A 334 -13.93 -17.25 -26.60
N LEU A 335 -13.94 -17.96 -25.47
CA LEU A 335 -14.27 -19.37 -25.42
C LEU A 335 -15.74 -19.61 -25.73
N THR A 336 -16.64 -18.79 -25.21
CA THR A 336 -18.08 -18.87 -25.50
C THR A 336 -18.38 -18.59 -26.99
N VAL A 337 -17.74 -17.56 -27.59
CA VAL A 337 -17.87 -17.27 -29.04
C VAL A 337 -17.30 -18.41 -29.89
N ALA A 338 -16.20 -19.00 -29.46
CA ALA A 338 -15.65 -20.18 -30.13
C ALA A 338 -16.68 -21.35 -30.17
N GLN A 339 -17.42 -21.56 -29.10
CA GLN A 339 -18.41 -22.65 -28.99
C GLN A 339 -19.76 -22.35 -29.68
N ILE A 340 -19.95 -21.14 -30.23
CA ILE A 340 -21.22 -20.74 -30.90
C ILE A 340 -21.61 -21.76 -31.98
N GLY A 341 -20.67 -22.30 -32.76
CA GLY A 341 -20.96 -23.28 -33.81
C GLY A 341 -21.73 -24.51 -33.31
N ASN A 342 -21.44 -25.01 -32.12
CA ASN A 342 -22.08 -26.15 -31.49
C ASN A 342 -23.52 -25.85 -31.04
N ARG A 343 -23.83 -24.58 -30.74
CA ARG A 343 -25.13 -24.11 -30.24
C ARG A 343 -25.97 -23.43 -31.33
N ALA A 344 -25.32 -23.00 -32.43
CA ALA A 344 -25.97 -22.26 -33.49
C ALA A 344 -27.16 -23.04 -34.09
N LYS A 345 -27.04 -24.37 -34.26
CA LYS A 345 -28.13 -25.21 -34.78
C LYS A 345 -29.34 -25.23 -33.82
N GLU A 346 -29.14 -25.35 -32.52
CA GLU A 346 -30.21 -25.29 -31.51
C GLU A 346 -30.93 -23.92 -31.57
N MET A 347 -30.16 -22.83 -31.57
CA MET A 347 -30.72 -21.48 -31.61
C MET A 347 -31.45 -21.18 -32.93
N ALA A 348 -30.88 -21.64 -34.05
CA ALA A 348 -31.53 -21.49 -35.36
C ALA A 348 -32.85 -22.25 -35.40
N THR A 349 -32.90 -23.50 -34.92
CA THR A 349 -34.13 -24.29 -34.86
C THR A 349 -35.19 -23.59 -34.02
N ARG A 350 -34.83 -23.05 -32.86
CA ARG A 350 -35.75 -22.29 -31.99
C ARG A 350 -36.28 -21.04 -32.67
N ARG A 351 -35.43 -20.28 -33.38
CA ARG A 351 -35.85 -19.12 -34.15
C ARG A 351 -36.81 -19.48 -35.30
N LEU A 352 -36.56 -20.60 -35.97
CA LEU A 352 -37.49 -21.12 -36.97
C LEU A 352 -38.86 -21.54 -36.38
N LEU A 353 -38.86 -21.96 -35.10
CA LEU A 353 -40.06 -22.27 -34.32
C LEU A 353 -40.73 -21.04 -33.68
N GLY A 354 -40.28 -19.81 -34.02
CA GLY A 354 -40.91 -18.54 -33.62
C GLY A 354 -40.25 -17.83 -32.40
N GLU A 355 -39.12 -18.29 -31.89
CA GLU A 355 -38.44 -17.56 -30.78
C GLU A 355 -37.88 -16.23 -31.32
N SER A 356 -38.18 -15.12 -30.60
CA SER A 356 -37.72 -13.78 -30.97
C SER A 356 -36.20 -13.61 -30.73
N VAL A 357 -35.59 -12.68 -31.44
CA VAL A 357 -34.16 -12.30 -31.23
C VAL A 357 -33.90 -11.91 -29.77
N LEU A 358 -34.82 -11.13 -29.17
CA LEU A 358 -34.70 -10.75 -27.75
C LEU A 358 -34.81 -11.96 -26.82
N GLY A 359 -35.62 -12.98 -27.15
CA GLY A 359 -35.70 -14.23 -26.40
C GLY A 359 -34.37 -14.96 -26.37
N VAL A 360 -33.71 -15.07 -27.52
CA VAL A 360 -32.35 -15.65 -27.61
C VAL A 360 -31.32 -14.84 -26.78
N VAL A 361 -31.34 -13.51 -26.86
CA VAL A 361 -30.43 -12.63 -26.10
C VAL A 361 -30.65 -12.82 -24.61
N LEU A 362 -31.89 -12.75 -24.13
CA LEU A 362 -32.19 -12.91 -22.69
C LEU A 362 -31.79 -14.29 -22.19
N ARG A 363 -31.88 -15.32 -23.03
CA ARG A 363 -31.43 -16.66 -22.68
C ARG A 363 -29.93 -16.73 -22.47
N TYR A 364 -29.12 -16.19 -23.38
CA TYR A 364 -27.66 -16.12 -23.21
C TYR A 364 -27.28 -15.33 -21.96
N ILE A 365 -27.97 -14.24 -21.64
CA ILE A 365 -27.73 -13.47 -20.41
C ILE A 365 -28.07 -14.31 -19.17
N LYS A 366 -29.21 -15.04 -19.16
CA LYS A 366 -29.57 -15.91 -18.03
C LYS A 366 -28.58 -17.05 -17.83
N GLU A 367 -28.10 -17.67 -18.89
CA GLU A 367 -27.10 -18.74 -18.86
C GLU A 367 -25.75 -18.20 -18.36
N ALA A 368 -25.32 -17.03 -18.84
CA ALA A 368 -24.11 -16.36 -18.37
C ALA A 368 -24.24 -15.94 -16.90
N ALA A 369 -25.38 -15.43 -16.47
CA ALA A 369 -25.64 -15.07 -15.08
C ALA A 369 -25.54 -16.29 -14.14
N LEU A 370 -26.14 -17.42 -14.54
CA LEU A 370 -26.02 -18.64 -13.73
C LEU A 370 -24.59 -19.15 -13.64
N PHE A 371 -23.85 -19.16 -14.76
CA PHE A 371 -22.47 -19.59 -14.78
C PHE A 371 -21.58 -18.65 -13.92
N THR A 372 -21.75 -17.33 -14.09
CA THR A 372 -21.06 -16.33 -13.30
C THR A 372 -21.41 -16.44 -11.80
N ALA A 373 -22.66 -16.80 -11.44
CA ALA A 373 -23.03 -17.04 -10.04
C ALA A 373 -22.24 -18.20 -9.43
N VAL A 374 -22.10 -19.30 -10.17
CA VAL A 374 -21.25 -20.44 -9.70
C VAL A 374 -19.79 -20.00 -9.56
N CYS A 375 -19.25 -19.29 -10.55
CA CYS A 375 -17.89 -18.75 -10.48
C CYS A 375 -17.73 -17.73 -9.35
N PHE A 376 -18.74 -16.93 -9.05
CA PHE A 376 -18.75 -15.98 -7.94
C PHE A 376 -18.67 -16.70 -6.59
N LEU A 377 -19.46 -17.75 -6.38
CA LEU A 377 -19.40 -18.56 -5.16
C LEU A 377 -18.03 -19.24 -4.98
N LEU A 378 -17.51 -19.82 -6.05
CA LEU A 378 -16.13 -20.37 -6.04
C LEU A 378 -15.10 -19.28 -5.78
N GLY A 379 -15.29 -18.09 -6.36
CA GLY A 379 -14.47 -16.91 -6.13
C GLY A 379 -14.46 -16.46 -4.66
N VAL A 380 -15.62 -16.46 -3.99
CA VAL A 380 -15.71 -16.17 -2.54
C VAL A 380 -14.92 -17.18 -1.72
N LEU A 381 -15.03 -18.47 -2.03
CA LEU A 381 -14.27 -19.52 -1.34
C LEU A 381 -12.75 -19.35 -1.54
N LEU A 382 -12.33 -19.08 -2.76
CA LEU A 382 -10.92 -18.81 -3.06
C LEU A 382 -10.44 -17.52 -2.39
N ALA A 383 -11.24 -16.44 -2.42
CA ALA A 383 -10.92 -15.19 -1.74
C ALA A 383 -10.71 -15.42 -0.24
N TRP A 384 -11.61 -16.15 0.40
CA TRP A 384 -11.47 -16.52 1.81
C TRP A 384 -10.18 -17.30 2.08
N ALA A 385 -9.85 -18.28 1.22
CA ALA A 385 -8.63 -19.08 1.35
C ALA A 385 -7.34 -18.27 1.15
N PHE A 386 -7.32 -17.27 0.25
CA PHE A 386 -6.16 -16.46 -0.03
C PHE A 386 -6.03 -15.22 0.87
N THR A 387 -7.09 -14.80 1.56
CA THR A 387 -7.08 -13.63 2.46
C THR A 387 -5.94 -13.67 3.49
N PRO A 388 -5.62 -14.79 4.17
CA PRO A 388 -4.50 -14.83 5.11
C PRO A 388 -3.15 -14.50 4.46
N LEU A 389 -2.91 -14.98 3.24
CA LEU A 389 -1.69 -14.68 2.47
C LEU A 389 -1.61 -13.19 2.14
N PHE A 390 -2.72 -12.58 1.70
CA PHE A 390 -2.77 -11.14 1.42
C PHE A 390 -2.60 -10.31 2.68
N ASN A 391 -3.17 -10.74 3.78
CA ASN A 391 -2.99 -10.08 5.07
C ASN A 391 -1.52 -10.06 5.50
N SER A 392 -0.77 -11.14 5.27
CA SER A 392 0.66 -11.19 5.59
C SER A 392 1.52 -10.33 4.66
N ILE A 393 1.15 -10.21 3.36
CA ILE A 393 1.89 -9.39 2.39
C ILE A 393 1.62 -7.90 2.61
N LEU A 394 0.35 -7.53 2.85
CA LEU A 394 -0.06 -6.13 3.02
C LEU A 394 0.05 -5.64 4.48
N ASP A 395 0.43 -6.51 5.39
CA ASP A 395 0.45 -6.25 6.83
C ASP A 395 -0.92 -5.73 7.30
N THR A 396 -1.98 -6.45 6.92
CA THR A 396 -3.36 -6.00 7.08
C THR A 396 -4.25 -7.08 7.68
N LYS A 397 -5.46 -6.69 8.09
CA LYS A 397 -6.52 -7.62 8.51
C LYS A 397 -7.76 -7.38 7.63
N ILE A 398 -7.68 -7.76 6.36
CA ILE A 398 -8.80 -7.62 5.41
C ILE A 398 -9.93 -8.53 5.88
N SER A 399 -11.13 -7.96 6.04
CA SER A 399 -12.36 -8.70 6.28
C SER A 399 -13.27 -8.62 5.04
N LEU A 400 -13.47 -9.76 4.39
CA LEU A 400 -14.32 -9.84 3.19
C LEU A 400 -15.80 -9.58 3.48
N PHE A 401 -16.24 -9.80 4.73
CA PHE A 401 -17.65 -9.79 5.11
C PHE A 401 -18.07 -8.58 5.94
N SER A 402 -17.16 -7.63 6.23
CA SER A 402 -17.39 -6.55 7.17
C SER A 402 -18.29 -5.43 6.67
N SER A 403 -18.40 -5.25 5.35
CA SER A 403 -19.13 -4.10 4.80
C SER A 403 -20.21 -4.44 3.80
N PRO A 404 -21.47 -4.01 4.03
CA PRO A 404 -22.55 -4.17 3.05
C PRO A 404 -22.29 -3.38 1.75
N VAL A 405 -21.47 -2.30 1.80
CA VAL A 405 -21.11 -1.53 0.61
C VAL A 405 -20.22 -2.35 -0.33
N VAL A 406 -19.25 -3.09 0.21
CA VAL A 406 -18.40 -3.99 -0.57
C VAL A 406 -19.26 -5.04 -1.29
N TRP A 407 -20.21 -5.66 -0.57
CA TRP A 407 -21.15 -6.60 -1.19
C TRP A 407 -22.02 -5.98 -2.26
N GLY A 408 -22.45 -4.73 -2.08
CA GLY A 408 -23.14 -3.95 -3.11
C GLY A 408 -22.30 -3.77 -4.38
N CYS A 409 -21.04 -3.38 -4.23
CA CYS A 409 -20.09 -3.25 -5.34
C CYS A 409 -19.85 -4.60 -6.05
N LEU A 410 -19.69 -5.68 -5.30
CA LEU A 410 -19.51 -7.02 -5.84
C LEU A 410 -20.77 -7.52 -6.58
N LEU A 411 -21.95 -7.20 -6.08
CA LEU A 411 -23.22 -7.48 -6.77
C LEU A 411 -23.32 -6.72 -8.10
N VAL A 412 -22.96 -5.44 -8.12
CA VAL A 412 -22.91 -4.66 -9.36
C VAL A 412 -21.89 -5.26 -10.33
N ALA A 413 -20.71 -5.64 -9.85
CA ALA A 413 -19.70 -6.32 -10.68
C ALA A 413 -20.25 -7.64 -11.25
N TYR A 414 -20.91 -8.46 -10.44
CA TYR A 414 -21.58 -9.69 -10.89
C TYR A 414 -22.59 -9.43 -12.01
N LEU A 415 -23.44 -8.41 -11.85
CA LEU A 415 -24.45 -8.04 -12.86
C LEU A 415 -23.80 -7.55 -14.17
N VAL A 416 -22.78 -6.73 -14.08
CA VAL A 416 -22.01 -6.21 -15.23
C VAL A 416 -21.32 -7.36 -15.97
N ILE A 417 -20.64 -8.25 -15.25
CA ILE A 417 -19.97 -9.42 -15.84
C ILE A 417 -20.99 -10.31 -16.56
N SER A 418 -22.09 -10.64 -15.89
CA SER A 418 -23.15 -11.48 -16.45
C SER A 418 -23.75 -10.88 -17.71
N LEU A 419 -23.97 -9.56 -17.72
CA LEU A 419 -24.48 -8.82 -18.87
C LEU A 419 -23.48 -8.83 -20.04
N LEU A 420 -22.22 -8.44 -19.80
CA LEU A 420 -21.19 -8.37 -20.84
C LEU A 420 -20.90 -9.76 -21.43
N SER A 421 -20.78 -10.75 -20.56
CA SER A 421 -20.46 -12.13 -20.93
C SER A 421 -21.61 -12.81 -21.72
N GLY A 422 -22.86 -12.45 -21.41
CA GLY A 422 -24.03 -12.99 -22.10
C GLY A 422 -24.43 -12.22 -23.37
N LEU A 423 -24.37 -10.87 -23.32
CA LEU A 423 -24.82 -10.01 -24.39
C LEU A 423 -23.97 -10.15 -25.66
N PHE A 424 -22.63 -10.20 -25.50
CA PHE A 424 -21.73 -10.23 -26.64
C PHE A 424 -21.86 -11.51 -27.49
N PRO A 425 -21.84 -12.73 -26.95
CA PRO A 425 -22.14 -13.94 -27.71
C PRO A 425 -23.55 -13.93 -28.30
N ALA A 426 -24.52 -13.40 -27.57
CA ALA A 426 -25.91 -13.31 -28.03
C ALA A 426 -26.06 -12.42 -29.30
N ILE A 427 -25.40 -11.26 -29.31
CA ILE A 427 -25.38 -10.38 -30.49
C ILE A 427 -24.75 -11.10 -31.69
N VAL A 428 -23.64 -11.82 -31.47
CA VAL A 428 -22.99 -12.58 -32.55
C VAL A 428 -23.95 -13.63 -33.14
N VAL A 429 -24.65 -14.41 -32.28
CA VAL A 429 -25.58 -15.46 -32.71
C VAL A 429 -26.81 -14.89 -33.37
N SER A 430 -27.35 -13.78 -32.85
CA SER A 430 -28.59 -13.16 -33.36
C SER A 430 -28.51 -12.66 -34.80
N HIS A 431 -27.31 -12.33 -35.27
CA HIS A 431 -27.05 -11.87 -36.64
C HIS A 431 -26.97 -12.99 -37.70
N TYR A 432 -27.02 -14.26 -37.28
CA TYR A 432 -27.02 -15.37 -38.24
C TYR A 432 -28.41 -15.64 -38.81
N ASN A 433 -28.42 -15.93 -40.13
CA ASN A 433 -29.66 -16.39 -40.78
C ASN A 433 -29.95 -17.84 -40.33
N PRO A 434 -31.12 -18.11 -39.70
CA PRO A 434 -31.44 -19.43 -39.21
C PRO A 434 -31.46 -20.52 -40.26
N ILE A 435 -31.88 -20.17 -41.50
CA ILE A 435 -31.98 -21.12 -42.61
C ILE A 435 -30.60 -21.63 -43.04
N ASP A 436 -29.64 -20.72 -43.17
CA ASP A 436 -28.27 -21.09 -43.58
C ASP A 436 -27.55 -21.95 -42.52
N VAL A 437 -27.89 -21.73 -41.24
CA VAL A 437 -27.33 -22.53 -40.14
C VAL A 437 -27.85 -23.98 -40.21
N VAL A 438 -29.17 -24.15 -40.46
CA VAL A 438 -29.80 -25.48 -40.48
C VAL A 438 -29.40 -26.25 -41.77
N LYS A 439 -29.29 -25.55 -42.91
CA LYS A 439 -28.85 -26.18 -44.18
C LYS A 439 -27.35 -26.53 -44.18
N GLY A 440 -26.57 -26.14 -43.15
CA GLY A 440 -25.16 -26.43 -43.09
C GLY A 440 -24.30 -25.63 -44.09
N THR A 441 -24.89 -24.70 -44.82
CA THR A 441 -24.17 -23.81 -45.78
C THR A 441 -23.45 -22.67 -45.13
N MET A 442 -23.53 -22.56 -43.81
CA MET A 442 -22.95 -21.47 -43.04
C MET A 442 -21.43 -21.49 -43.03
N ARG A 443 -20.81 -20.53 -43.71
CA ARG A 443 -19.35 -20.28 -43.58
C ARG A 443 -19.11 -19.39 -42.35
N LEU A 444 -18.75 -19.99 -41.21
CA LEU A 444 -18.36 -19.28 -39.96
C LEU A 444 -17.11 -18.39 -40.12
N ARG A 445 -16.57 -18.31 -41.36
CA ARG A 445 -15.26 -17.72 -41.64
C ARG A 445 -15.16 -16.19 -41.43
N SER A 446 -16.29 -15.45 -41.45
CA SER A 446 -16.24 -13.99 -41.50
C SER A 446 -16.22 -13.24 -40.18
N LYS A 447 -16.53 -13.87 -39.04
CA LYS A 447 -16.68 -13.15 -37.75
C LYS A 447 -15.66 -13.46 -36.66
N MET A 448 -14.53 -14.08 -36.98
CA MET A 448 -13.47 -14.40 -36.02
C MET A 448 -12.54 -13.22 -35.67
N TRP A 449 -12.80 -12.04 -36.24
CA TRP A 449 -12.00 -10.86 -35.95
C TRP A 449 -12.21 -10.36 -34.52
N PHE A 450 -13.39 -10.50 -33.94
CA PHE A 450 -13.65 -10.18 -32.54
C PHE A 450 -12.77 -10.98 -31.58
N SER A 451 -12.68 -12.30 -31.79
CA SER A 451 -11.82 -13.16 -30.99
C SER A 451 -10.35 -12.74 -31.08
N ARG A 452 -9.88 -12.28 -32.25
CA ARG A 452 -8.53 -11.77 -32.42
C ARG A 452 -8.32 -10.50 -31.62
N ILE A 453 -9.27 -9.56 -31.60
CA ILE A 453 -9.19 -8.33 -30.81
C ILE A 453 -9.03 -8.65 -29.32
N PHE A 454 -9.85 -9.56 -28.79
CA PHE A 454 -9.74 -9.95 -27.39
C PHE A 454 -8.42 -10.67 -27.07
N ILE A 455 -7.91 -11.52 -27.96
CA ILE A 455 -6.59 -12.14 -27.80
C ILE A 455 -5.49 -11.07 -27.83
N VAL A 456 -5.57 -10.07 -28.75
CA VAL A 456 -4.62 -8.95 -28.78
C VAL A 456 -4.67 -8.17 -27.48
N ALA A 457 -5.87 -7.76 -27.04
CA ALA A 457 -6.04 -6.99 -25.81
C ALA A 457 -5.49 -7.76 -24.60
N GLN A 458 -5.80 -9.04 -24.47
CA GLN A 458 -5.31 -9.89 -23.39
C GLN A 458 -3.78 -10.07 -23.44
N SER A 459 -3.19 -10.23 -24.64
CA SER A 459 -1.73 -10.33 -24.81
C SER A 459 -1.02 -9.01 -24.50
N VAL A 460 -1.63 -7.85 -24.85
CA VAL A 460 -1.13 -6.52 -24.45
C VAL A 460 -1.09 -6.38 -22.94
N ILE A 461 -2.18 -6.74 -22.27
CA ILE A 461 -2.27 -6.72 -20.80
C ILE A 461 -1.17 -7.60 -20.18
N SER A 462 -1.07 -8.85 -20.63
CA SER A 462 -0.08 -9.79 -20.07
C SER A 462 1.35 -9.32 -20.31
N MET A 463 1.66 -8.78 -21.50
CA MET A 463 2.99 -8.21 -21.78
C MET A 463 3.28 -7.03 -20.87
N SER A 464 2.32 -6.12 -20.68
CA SER A 464 2.52 -4.95 -19.84
C SER A 464 2.79 -5.34 -18.38
N LEU A 465 2.08 -6.33 -17.85
CA LEU A 465 2.31 -6.83 -16.48
C LEU A 465 3.67 -7.53 -16.35
N VAL A 466 4.11 -8.30 -17.36
CA VAL A 466 5.42 -8.95 -17.35
C VAL A 466 6.56 -7.91 -17.37
N VAL A 467 6.47 -6.92 -18.26
CA VAL A 467 7.47 -5.85 -18.34
C VAL A 467 7.51 -5.04 -17.05
N MET A 468 6.32 -4.71 -16.49
CA MET A 468 6.19 -4.01 -15.21
C MET A 468 6.86 -4.80 -14.09
N ALA A 469 6.54 -6.08 -13.93
CA ALA A 469 7.09 -6.92 -12.87
C ALA A 469 8.63 -7.01 -12.96
N ILE A 470 9.18 -7.20 -14.17
CA ILE A 470 10.64 -7.27 -14.35
C ILE A 470 11.29 -5.92 -14.03
N THR A 471 10.71 -4.81 -14.50
CA THR A 471 11.26 -3.46 -14.25
C THR A 471 11.21 -3.12 -12.78
N MET A 472 10.11 -3.42 -12.09
CA MET A 472 9.98 -3.21 -10.65
C MET A 472 10.99 -4.07 -9.86
N MET A 473 11.18 -5.33 -10.24
CA MET A 473 12.17 -6.20 -9.62
C MET A 473 13.59 -5.63 -9.77
N LEU A 474 13.94 -5.11 -10.96
CA LEU A 474 15.23 -4.49 -11.20
C LEU A 474 15.41 -3.21 -10.38
N GLN A 475 14.38 -2.38 -10.32
CA GLN A 475 14.39 -1.16 -9.51
C GLN A 475 14.56 -1.48 -8.02
N MET A 476 13.81 -2.43 -7.49
CA MET A 476 13.93 -2.86 -6.08
C MET A 476 15.31 -3.45 -5.78
N ARG A 477 15.83 -4.27 -6.70
CA ARG A 477 17.21 -4.79 -6.57
C ARG A 477 18.25 -3.67 -6.61
N HIS A 478 18.02 -2.63 -7.42
CA HIS A 478 18.89 -1.46 -7.46
C HIS A 478 18.85 -0.71 -6.13
N LEU A 479 17.67 -0.41 -5.60
CA LEU A 479 17.49 0.28 -4.32
C LEU A 479 18.12 -0.50 -3.16
N ALA A 480 17.90 -1.81 -3.09
CA ALA A 480 18.46 -2.67 -2.07
C ALA A 480 20.00 -2.78 -2.12
N ASN A 481 20.62 -2.46 -3.26
CA ASN A 481 22.07 -2.53 -3.44
C ASN A 481 22.74 -1.15 -3.63
N ILE A 482 22.04 -0.06 -3.31
CA ILE A 482 22.66 1.27 -3.32
C ILE A 482 23.80 1.28 -2.30
N PRO A 483 25.00 1.72 -2.69
CA PRO A 483 26.10 1.84 -1.75
C PRO A 483 25.78 2.94 -0.74
N LEU A 484 25.44 2.54 0.48
CA LEU A 484 25.10 3.47 1.56
C LEU A 484 26.25 4.39 1.96
N GLY A 485 27.49 4.03 1.61
CA GLY A 485 28.70 4.76 2.05
C GLY A 485 29.19 4.36 3.44
N TYR A 486 28.44 3.49 4.12
CA TYR A 486 28.79 2.87 5.40
C TYR A 486 28.32 1.41 5.45
N GLN A 487 28.76 0.67 6.48
CA GLN A 487 28.39 -0.73 6.69
C GLN A 487 27.26 -0.81 7.73
N THR A 488 26.30 -1.69 7.48
CA THR A 488 25.17 -1.98 8.38
C THR A 488 25.25 -3.38 8.96
N LYS A 489 26.00 -4.25 8.28
CA LYS A 489 26.10 -5.66 8.60
C LYS A 489 26.66 -5.91 9.99
N ASP A 490 26.01 -6.80 10.74
CA ASP A 490 26.36 -7.20 12.10
C ASP A 490 26.30 -6.03 13.13
N ILE A 491 25.58 -4.93 12.81
CA ILE A 491 25.39 -3.79 13.70
C ILE A 491 23.99 -3.82 14.29
N LEU A 492 23.91 -3.98 15.61
CA LEU A 492 22.66 -3.92 16.37
C LEU A 492 22.51 -2.53 17.00
N CYS A 493 21.32 -1.96 16.87
CA CYS A 493 20.88 -0.75 17.56
C CYS A 493 20.09 -1.14 18.81
N ILE A 494 20.38 -0.54 19.94
CA ILE A 494 19.62 -0.68 21.19
C ILE A 494 19.11 0.71 21.54
N SER A 495 17.79 0.90 21.52
CA SER A 495 17.16 2.13 22.02
C SER A 495 17.13 2.08 23.54
N THR A 496 17.80 3.04 24.19
CA THR A 496 17.88 3.06 25.64
C THR A 496 16.72 3.80 26.27
N THR A 497 16.02 3.13 27.17
CA THR A 497 14.82 3.64 27.87
C THR A 497 15.14 4.31 29.21
N PHE A 498 16.37 4.78 29.40
CA PHE A 498 16.82 5.28 30.69
C PHE A 498 16.33 6.67 31.12
N GLY A 499 15.52 7.34 30.31
CA GLY A 499 15.09 8.70 30.57
C GLY A 499 16.23 9.73 30.46
N PHE A 500 15.88 11.01 30.64
CA PHE A 500 16.85 12.10 30.46
C PHE A 500 17.90 12.19 31.60
N ASP A 501 17.58 11.68 32.81
CA ASP A 501 18.44 11.85 33.95
C ASP A 501 19.55 10.81 33.98
N ASN A 502 20.81 11.28 33.97
CA ASN A 502 22.00 10.44 34.04
C ASN A 502 22.17 9.40 32.92
N VAL A 503 21.64 9.69 31.71
CA VAL A 503 21.71 8.78 30.55
C VAL A 503 23.13 8.33 30.27
N ASP A 504 24.10 9.23 30.32
CA ASP A 504 25.51 8.92 30.00
C ASP A 504 26.12 7.89 31.00
N VAL A 505 25.80 8.01 32.28
CA VAL A 505 26.29 7.07 33.32
C VAL A 505 25.62 5.70 33.12
N ARG A 506 24.33 5.67 32.83
CA ARG A 506 23.57 4.45 32.61
C ARG A 506 24.01 3.75 31.34
N ASN A 507 24.20 4.50 30.25
CA ASN A 507 24.75 3.98 29.01
C ASN A 507 26.16 3.42 29.19
N ALA A 508 27.02 4.08 29.95
CA ALA A 508 28.38 3.60 30.21
C ALA A 508 28.37 2.24 30.92
N ALA A 509 27.47 2.05 31.89
CA ALA A 509 27.33 0.76 32.58
C ALA A 509 26.82 -0.35 31.63
N LEU A 510 25.84 -0.02 30.79
CA LEU A 510 25.33 -0.97 29.80
C LEU A 510 26.39 -1.32 28.74
N ILE A 511 27.13 -0.34 28.23
CA ILE A 511 28.23 -0.56 27.28
C ILE A 511 29.32 -1.44 27.88
N ALA A 512 29.71 -1.21 29.15
CA ALA A 512 30.69 -2.04 29.84
C ALA A 512 30.23 -3.51 29.97
N LYS A 513 28.93 -3.71 30.27
CA LYS A 513 28.34 -5.04 30.34
C LYS A 513 28.28 -5.71 28.96
N LEU A 514 27.87 -4.98 27.92
CA LEU A 514 27.81 -5.50 26.55
C LEU A 514 29.20 -5.90 26.03
N LYS A 515 30.24 -5.08 26.27
CA LYS A 515 31.64 -5.40 25.90
C LYS A 515 32.19 -6.63 26.60
N SER A 516 31.62 -7.04 27.72
CA SER A 516 32.02 -8.27 28.41
C SER A 516 31.47 -9.54 27.78
N LEU A 517 30.51 -9.42 26.84
CA LEU A 517 29.88 -10.57 26.16
C LEU A 517 30.78 -11.11 25.05
N PRO A 518 31.00 -12.45 24.95
CA PRO A 518 31.92 -13.04 23.95
C PRO A 518 31.53 -12.77 22.49
N LYS A 519 30.25 -12.49 22.25
CA LYS A 519 29.67 -12.24 20.89
C LYS A 519 29.63 -10.78 20.52
N VAL A 520 30.08 -9.88 21.39
CA VAL A 520 30.17 -8.44 21.14
C VAL A 520 31.61 -8.09 20.78
N GLU A 521 31.79 -7.41 19.66
CA GLU A 521 33.09 -6.93 19.22
C GLU A 521 33.37 -5.55 19.78
N GLU A 522 32.40 -4.66 19.70
CA GLU A 522 32.50 -3.27 20.14
C GLU A 522 31.11 -2.73 20.45
N ALA A 523 31.02 -1.76 21.35
CA ALA A 523 29.76 -1.06 21.66
C ALA A 523 30.04 0.41 21.99
N THR A 524 29.21 1.32 21.54
CA THR A 524 29.29 2.76 21.80
C THR A 524 27.91 3.41 21.78
N ALA A 525 27.76 4.53 22.52
CA ALA A 525 26.53 5.30 22.53
C ALA A 525 26.55 6.38 21.46
N ILE A 526 25.41 6.58 20.82
CA ILE A 526 25.17 7.60 19.80
C ILE A 526 23.84 8.31 20.06
N SER A 527 23.63 9.47 19.46
CA SER A 527 22.30 10.10 19.51
C SER A 527 21.38 9.50 18.46
N ASN A 528 21.84 9.43 17.22
CA ASN A 528 21.09 8.86 16.11
C ASN A 528 22.03 8.27 15.06
N ASN A 529 21.57 7.21 14.40
CA ASN A 529 22.29 6.58 13.30
C ASN A 529 21.96 7.26 11.95
N PRO A 530 22.70 6.97 10.87
CA PRO A 530 22.45 7.56 9.56
C PRO A 530 21.04 7.26 8.99
N VAL A 531 20.43 6.13 9.34
CA VAL A 531 19.08 5.78 8.88
C VAL A 531 18.04 6.69 9.52
N ASN A 532 18.17 6.96 10.84
CA ASN A 532 17.26 7.80 11.60
C ASN A 532 17.90 9.17 11.91
N SER A 533 18.45 9.84 10.89
CA SER A 533 19.13 11.12 11.04
C SER A 533 18.17 12.30 11.20
N PHE A 534 18.57 13.32 11.98
CA PHE A 534 17.80 14.55 12.09
C PHE A 534 18.06 15.47 10.89
N SER A 535 17.02 16.20 10.48
CA SER A 535 17.13 17.19 9.42
C SER A 535 17.14 18.60 10.03
N ASN A 536 18.20 19.34 9.80
CA ASN A 536 18.37 20.71 10.26
C ASN A 536 18.38 21.67 9.06
N CYS A 537 17.80 22.87 9.23
CA CYS A 537 17.92 23.94 8.26
C CYS A 537 19.31 24.57 8.31
N VAL A 538 19.90 24.86 7.17
CA VAL A 538 21.12 25.63 7.04
C VAL A 538 20.79 27.04 6.57
N HIS A 539 21.20 28.05 7.31
CA HIS A 539 20.91 29.45 7.00
C HIS A 539 22.14 30.16 6.44
N ASP A 540 21.92 31.15 5.59
CA ASP A 540 22.96 32.07 5.12
C ASP A 540 23.24 33.19 6.15
N GLU A 541 24.14 34.13 5.81
CA GLU A 541 24.49 35.26 6.67
C GLU A 541 23.30 36.23 6.92
N LYS A 542 22.25 36.13 6.09
CA LYS A 542 21.03 36.94 6.21
C LYS A 542 19.93 36.22 7.00
N GLY A 543 20.16 34.97 7.37
CA GLY A 543 19.20 34.11 8.06
C GLY A 543 18.17 33.47 7.13
N GLU A 544 18.41 33.49 5.81
CA GLU A 544 17.55 32.77 4.85
C GLU A 544 17.96 31.31 4.80
N ASN A 545 16.97 30.41 4.75
CA ASN A 545 17.24 28.98 4.62
C ASN A 545 17.73 28.66 3.21
N ILE A 546 18.94 28.12 3.11
CA ILE A 546 19.58 27.80 1.83
C ILE A 546 19.58 26.31 1.50
N ALA A 547 19.48 25.44 2.51
CA ALA A 547 19.51 23.99 2.34
C ALA A 547 19.06 23.26 3.62
N PHE A 548 18.85 21.94 3.48
CA PHE A 548 18.75 21.04 4.63
C PHE A 548 20.01 20.23 4.80
N LEU A 549 20.38 20.02 6.06
CA LEU A 549 21.50 19.18 6.47
C LEU A 549 20.95 18.01 7.29
N ARG A 550 21.12 16.78 6.79
CA ARG A 550 20.87 15.58 7.60
C ARG A 550 22.08 15.31 8.48
N LEU A 551 21.83 15.27 9.76
CA LEU A 551 22.87 15.21 10.76
C LEU A 551 22.76 13.92 11.58
N SER A 552 23.80 13.09 11.52
CA SER A 552 23.99 11.95 12.43
C SER A 552 24.98 12.32 13.51
N VAL A 553 24.73 11.93 14.76
CA VAL A 553 25.62 12.23 15.87
C VAL A 553 26.36 10.95 16.27
N LEU A 554 27.59 10.81 15.79
CA LEU A 554 28.40 9.59 15.91
C LEU A 554 29.79 9.93 16.47
N ASP A 555 30.26 9.11 17.40
CA ASP A 555 31.65 9.17 17.88
C ASP A 555 32.63 8.49 16.90
N SER A 556 33.92 8.56 17.21
CA SER A 556 34.97 7.95 16.39
C SER A 556 34.90 6.42 16.37
N ILE A 557 34.30 5.79 17.41
CA ILE A 557 34.13 4.34 17.51
C ILE A 557 33.02 3.93 16.57
N ALA A 558 31.87 4.60 16.62
CA ALA A 558 30.74 4.37 15.71
C ALA A 558 31.13 4.56 14.22
N MET A 559 31.85 5.63 13.90
CA MET A 559 32.34 5.87 12.55
C MET A 559 33.27 4.73 12.07
N LYS A 560 34.13 4.21 12.94
CA LYS A 560 34.99 3.08 12.61
C LYS A 560 34.21 1.78 12.47
N MET A 561 33.29 1.51 13.39
CA MET A 561 32.38 0.33 13.33
C MET A 561 31.58 0.30 12.02
N MET A 562 31.04 1.43 11.61
CA MET A 562 30.27 1.59 10.39
C MET A 562 31.16 1.75 9.14
N GLY A 563 32.49 1.80 9.25
CA GLY A 563 33.41 1.82 8.13
C GLY A 563 33.39 3.10 7.30
N PHE A 564 33.06 4.25 7.89
CA PHE A 564 33.12 5.54 7.21
C PHE A 564 34.53 5.85 6.72
N LYS A 565 34.66 6.28 5.47
CA LYS A 565 35.95 6.65 4.86
C LYS A 565 36.18 8.15 4.97
N VAL A 566 37.16 8.53 5.79
CA VAL A 566 37.62 9.92 5.87
C VAL A 566 38.55 10.20 4.68
N LEU A 567 38.22 11.26 3.92
CA LEU A 567 38.97 11.68 2.73
C LEU A 567 39.93 12.82 3.04
N GLU A 568 39.48 13.82 3.77
CA GLU A 568 40.25 14.99 4.16
C GLU A 568 40.07 15.29 5.65
N ARG A 569 41.12 15.78 6.28
CA ARG A 569 41.07 16.23 7.66
C ARG A 569 41.60 17.66 7.76
N TYR A 570 40.81 18.57 8.33
CA TYR A 570 41.15 19.97 8.50
C TYR A 570 41.60 20.27 9.93
N SER A 571 40.96 19.63 10.92
CA SER A 571 41.29 19.80 12.34
C SER A 571 41.01 18.52 13.13
N ALA A 572 41.37 18.51 14.41
CA ALA A 572 40.96 17.43 15.30
C ALA A 572 39.42 17.39 15.46
N PRO A 573 38.81 16.19 15.49
CA PRO A 573 37.37 16.02 15.72
C PRO A 573 37.05 16.27 17.21
N THR A 574 36.91 17.53 17.57
CA THR A 574 36.47 17.93 18.91
C THR A 574 34.97 17.96 19.03
N PRO A 575 34.40 17.83 20.26
CA PRO A 575 32.95 17.86 20.46
C PRO A 575 32.25 19.02 19.77
N GLY A 576 31.13 18.76 19.08
CA GLY A 576 30.34 19.74 18.32
C GLY A 576 30.78 19.99 16.89
N LYS A 577 32.04 19.66 16.50
CA LYS A 577 32.45 19.75 15.08
C LYS A 577 31.82 18.67 14.22
N ILE A 578 31.79 18.95 12.91
CA ILE A 578 31.15 18.05 11.97
C ILE A 578 32.09 17.54 10.88
N TRP A 579 31.85 16.33 10.44
CA TRP A 579 32.34 15.76 9.19
C TRP A 579 31.28 15.97 8.12
N VAL A 580 31.64 16.53 6.98
CA VAL A 580 30.73 16.75 5.86
C VAL A 580 30.96 15.73 4.76
N SER A 581 29.91 15.37 4.02
CA SER A 581 30.04 14.58 2.80
C SER A 581 30.69 15.38 1.68
N GLU A 582 31.20 14.71 0.62
CA GLU A 582 31.80 15.40 -0.54
C GLU A 582 30.76 16.31 -1.22
N GLU A 583 29.51 15.89 -1.29
CA GLU A 583 28.42 16.70 -1.83
C GLU A 583 28.17 17.95 -0.98
N ALA A 584 28.09 17.81 0.35
CA ALA A 584 27.92 18.93 1.26
C ALA A 584 29.11 19.90 1.19
N LYS A 585 30.35 19.37 1.09
CA LYS A 585 31.55 20.20 0.87
C LYS A 585 31.39 21.06 -0.39
N ARG A 586 30.96 20.49 -1.51
CA ARG A 586 30.79 21.21 -2.79
C ARG A 586 29.71 22.27 -2.69
N THR A 587 28.57 21.94 -2.12
CA THR A 587 27.41 22.84 -2.02
C THR A 587 27.66 24.02 -1.11
N PHE A 588 28.27 23.81 0.07
CA PHE A 588 28.52 24.87 1.04
C PHE A 588 29.86 25.57 0.86
N GLY A 589 30.65 25.16 -0.14
CA GLY A 589 31.96 25.76 -0.45
C GLY A 589 32.98 25.59 0.68
N VAL A 590 32.91 24.46 1.43
CA VAL A 590 33.82 24.19 2.54
C VAL A 590 35.21 23.84 2.04
N SER A 591 36.22 24.38 2.68
CA SER A 591 37.65 24.12 2.37
C SER A 591 38.51 24.23 3.62
N SER A 592 39.77 23.80 3.53
CA SER A 592 40.71 23.96 4.62
C SER A 592 40.94 25.43 5.06
N LYS A 593 40.71 26.39 4.13
CA LYS A 593 40.79 27.84 4.40
C LYS A 593 39.49 28.41 4.97
N LYS A 594 38.34 27.77 4.64
CA LYS A 594 37.01 28.12 5.16
C LYS A 594 36.35 26.83 5.71
N PRO A 595 36.78 26.37 6.90
CA PRO A 595 36.30 25.12 7.47
C PRO A 595 35.00 25.32 8.27
N TYR A 596 34.04 26.07 7.72
CA TYR A 596 32.75 26.37 8.34
C TYR A 596 31.70 26.72 7.30
N PHE A 597 30.43 26.54 7.65
CA PHE A 597 29.28 26.97 6.86
C PHE A 597 28.05 27.12 7.74
N GLY A 598 26.95 27.63 7.15
CA GLY A 598 25.76 27.98 7.90
C GLY A 598 26.03 29.09 8.90
N TYR A 599 25.00 29.89 9.18
CA TYR A 599 25.12 31.01 10.08
C TYR A 599 23.94 31.03 11.05
N ASN A 600 24.25 31.25 12.32
CA ASN A 600 23.28 31.55 13.36
C ASN A 600 23.71 32.83 14.09
N GLU A 601 22.82 33.83 14.14
CA GLU A 601 23.13 35.14 14.71
C GLU A 601 24.39 35.81 14.13
N GLY A 602 24.63 35.59 12.83
CA GLY A 602 25.79 36.15 12.13
C GLY A 602 27.14 35.47 12.46
N LYS A 603 27.11 34.34 13.21
CA LYS A 603 28.28 33.49 13.47
C LYS A 603 28.17 32.18 12.70
N PRO A 604 29.29 31.60 12.30
CA PRO A 604 29.30 30.27 11.74
C PRO A 604 28.62 29.27 12.69
N GLU A 605 27.63 28.54 12.16
CA GLU A 605 26.89 27.54 12.95
C GLU A 605 27.61 26.18 13.00
N TYR A 606 28.18 25.79 11.85
CA TYR A 606 28.82 24.48 11.71
C TYR A 606 30.32 24.64 11.45
N GLU A 607 31.14 24.16 12.38
CA GLU A 607 32.60 24.04 12.20
C GLU A 607 32.93 22.65 11.65
N VAL A 608 33.68 22.59 10.55
CA VAL A 608 34.00 21.35 9.84
C VAL A 608 35.38 20.85 10.24
N CYS A 609 35.49 19.62 10.75
CA CYS A 609 36.75 18.99 11.05
C CYS A 609 37.36 18.21 9.87
N GLY A 610 36.57 17.91 8.85
CA GLY A 610 37.06 17.23 7.63
C GLY A 610 35.92 16.74 6.74
N VAL A 611 36.31 15.95 5.75
CA VAL A 611 35.41 15.43 4.70
C VAL A 611 35.41 13.91 4.74
N VAL A 612 34.21 13.33 4.70
CA VAL A 612 34.00 11.89 4.51
C VAL A 612 33.43 11.62 3.11
N LYS A 613 33.65 10.39 2.62
CA LYS A 613 33.07 9.96 1.37
C LYS A 613 31.55 10.12 1.44
N ASP A 614 30.89 10.41 0.30
CA ASP A 614 29.45 10.53 0.23
C ASP A 614 28.76 9.28 0.82
N PHE A 615 27.73 9.52 1.61
CA PHE A 615 26.94 8.51 2.28
C PHE A 615 25.46 8.92 2.31
N HIS A 616 24.59 7.95 2.47
CA HIS A 616 23.15 8.19 2.48
C HIS A 616 22.63 8.25 3.91
N CYS A 617 21.84 9.27 4.22
CA CYS A 617 21.11 9.39 5.48
C CYS A 617 19.60 9.27 5.21
N GLY A 618 18.88 8.69 6.18
CA GLY A 618 17.45 8.50 6.12
C GLY A 618 17.03 7.38 5.18
N ASP A 619 15.74 7.27 4.95
CA ASP A 619 15.18 6.34 4.00
C ASP A 619 15.72 6.66 2.59
N ALA A 620 16.28 5.65 1.90
CA ALA A 620 16.74 5.79 0.51
C ALA A 620 15.61 6.21 -0.47
N LEU A 621 14.37 6.19 0.01
CA LEU A 621 13.16 6.58 -0.72
C LEU A 621 12.71 8.02 -0.41
N ASP A 622 13.33 8.68 0.58
CA ASP A 622 12.92 10.00 1.04
C ASP A 622 13.10 11.05 -0.08
N GLU A 623 11.98 11.49 -0.65
CA GLU A 623 11.89 12.57 -1.63
C GLU A 623 12.03 13.93 -0.94
N PHE A 624 13.19 14.25 -0.36
CA PHE A 624 13.40 15.64 0.04
C PHE A 624 13.57 16.53 -1.21
N ARG A 625 12.64 17.42 -1.43
CA ARG A 625 12.61 18.38 -2.55
C ARG A 625 13.80 19.36 -2.55
N LEU A 626 14.53 19.47 -1.45
CA LEU A 626 15.74 20.27 -1.30
C LEU A 626 16.90 19.32 -1.02
N GLY A 627 17.95 19.37 -1.82
CA GLY A 627 19.09 18.44 -1.79
C GLY A 627 19.52 18.06 -0.37
N ASN A 628 19.51 16.77 -0.09
CA ASN A 628 19.91 16.22 1.20
C ASN A 628 21.43 16.23 1.29
N HIS A 629 21.94 17.16 2.07
CA HIS A 629 23.37 17.21 2.41
C HIS A 629 23.57 16.47 3.71
N ASN A 630 24.53 15.54 3.74
CA ASN A 630 24.76 14.66 4.86
C ASN A 630 26.01 15.08 5.65
N ALA A 631 25.91 15.05 6.97
CA ALA A 631 27.03 15.31 7.85
C ALA A 631 26.98 14.43 9.10
N ILE A 632 28.14 14.27 9.75
CA ILE A 632 28.28 13.56 11.01
C ILE A 632 28.81 14.55 12.05
N ARG A 633 28.05 14.75 13.14
CA ARG A 633 28.51 15.59 14.25
C ARG A 633 29.21 14.71 15.32
N VAL A 634 30.33 15.21 15.79
CA VAL A 634 31.02 14.61 16.94
C VAL A 634 30.20 14.95 18.19
N PRO A 635 29.82 13.95 19.01
CA PRO A 635 29.00 14.17 20.20
C PRO A 635 29.55 15.26 21.11
N SER A 636 28.68 16.08 21.65
CA SER A 636 29.00 17.13 22.61
C SER A 636 28.20 16.90 23.89
N ASN A 637 28.54 17.62 24.97
CA ASN A 637 27.80 17.52 26.24
C ASN A 637 26.35 17.96 26.19
N HIS A 638 25.93 18.54 25.05
CA HIS A 638 24.53 18.92 24.81
C HIS A 638 23.73 17.85 24.04
N ASP A 639 24.43 16.83 23.54
CA ASP A 639 23.78 15.76 22.78
C ASP A 639 23.37 14.63 23.73
N VAL A 640 22.11 14.26 23.70
CA VAL A 640 21.62 13.09 24.45
C VAL A 640 21.83 11.84 23.59
N LEU A 641 22.48 10.84 24.16
CA LEU A 641 22.84 9.61 23.45
C LEU A 641 21.80 8.52 23.74
N TRP A 642 20.78 8.44 22.91
CA TRP A 642 19.61 7.54 23.09
C TRP A 642 19.84 6.11 22.63
N THR A 643 20.83 5.90 21.79
CA THR A 643 21.01 4.62 21.10
C THR A 643 22.39 4.07 21.36
N ILE A 644 22.49 2.79 21.68
CA ILE A 644 23.77 2.08 21.74
C ILE A 644 23.92 1.26 20.46
N LEU A 645 24.99 1.51 19.71
CA LEU A 645 25.43 0.65 18.63
C LEU A 645 26.30 -0.48 19.17
N VAL A 646 25.99 -1.70 18.74
CA VAL A 646 26.72 -2.91 19.12
C VAL A 646 27.14 -3.64 17.87
N LYS A 647 28.44 -3.88 17.70
CA LYS A 647 28.95 -4.76 16.67
C LYS A 647 28.99 -6.18 17.17
N THR A 648 28.30 -7.08 16.53
CA THR A 648 28.17 -8.48 16.92
C THR A 648 29.06 -9.40 16.07
N ARG A 649 29.33 -10.60 16.57
CA ARG A 649 30.06 -11.66 15.86
C ARG A 649 29.27 -12.98 15.86
N GLY A 650 29.26 -13.63 14.71
CA GLY A 650 28.70 -14.99 14.55
C GLY A 650 27.19 -15.01 14.42
N ASP A 651 26.52 -15.91 15.11
CA ASP A 651 25.06 -16.12 14.98
C ASP A 651 24.29 -14.97 15.65
N HIS A 652 23.51 -14.25 14.84
CA HIS A 652 22.69 -13.10 15.24
C HIS A 652 21.66 -13.45 16.31
N ALA A 653 20.99 -14.61 16.22
CA ALA A 653 19.95 -14.99 17.18
C ALA A 653 20.52 -15.21 18.58
N GLN A 654 21.69 -15.87 18.66
CA GLN A 654 22.36 -16.10 19.94
C GLN A 654 22.96 -14.80 20.50
N ALA A 655 23.50 -13.92 19.64
CA ALA A 655 23.99 -12.61 20.05
C ALA A 655 22.87 -11.75 20.59
N LEU A 656 21.74 -11.68 19.89
CA LEU A 656 20.55 -10.94 20.28
C LEU A 656 20.03 -11.40 21.65
N SER A 657 19.85 -12.71 21.86
CA SER A 657 19.37 -13.26 23.14
C SER A 657 20.31 -12.93 24.32
N ALA A 658 21.63 -13.00 24.11
CA ALA A 658 22.62 -12.65 25.14
C ALA A 658 22.58 -11.14 25.45
N ILE A 659 22.47 -10.29 24.42
CA ILE A 659 22.38 -8.84 24.56
C ILE A 659 21.09 -8.44 25.26
N GLN A 660 19.94 -8.97 24.87
CA GLN A 660 18.66 -8.72 25.55
C GLN A 660 18.69 -9.11 27.03
N SER A 661 19.30 -10.26 27.36
CA SER A 661 19.46 -10.69 28.73
C SER A 661 20.34 -9.73 29.55
N ALA A 662 21.42 -9.21 28.94
CA ALA A 662 22.27 -8.21 29.56
C ALA A 662 21.54 -6.87 29.74
N CYS A 663 20.77 -6.43 28.75
CA CYS A 663 19.93 -5.23 28.83
C CYS A 663 18.91 -5.34 29.99
N LYS A 664 18.20 -6.46 30.10
CA LYS A 664 17.27 -6.72 31.21
C LYS A 664 17.94 -6.70 32.55
N GLN A 665 19.15 -7.29 32.67
CA GLN A 665 19.92 -7.29 33.92
C GLN A 665 20.31 -5.87 34.32
N VAL A 666 20.89 -5.08 33.40
CA VAL A 666 21.33 -3.72 33.70
C VAL A 666 20.14 -2.81 33.99
N ALA A 667 19.03 -2.97 33.26
CA ALA A 667 17.81 -2.24 33.53
C ALA A 667 17.27 -2.54 34.94
N LYS A 668 17.27 -3.80 35.37
CA LYS A 668 16.86 -4.20 36.73
C LYS A 668 17.76 -3.58 37.78
N GLU A 669 19.09 -3.57 37.57
CA GLU A 669 20.06 -2.98 38.50
C GLU A 669 19.90 -1.46 38.61
N GLN A 670 19.56 -0.76 37.54
CA GLN A 670 19.50 0.70 37.48
C GLN A 670 18.10 1.30 37.69
N LEU A 671 17.05 0.62 37.23
CA LEU A 671 15.67 1.08 37.29
C LEU A 671 14.83 0.33 38.34
N GLY A 672 15.41 -0.74 38.95
CA GLY A 672 14.67 -1.60 39.89
C GLY A 672 13.71 -2.61 39.22
N VAL A 673 13.49 -2.50 37.89
CA VAL A 673 12.61 -3.39 37.13
C VAL A 673 13.31 -3.89 35.87
N PRO A 674 13.16 -5.19 35.54
CA PRO A 674 13.68 -5.71 34.27
C PRO A 674 12.87 -5.11 33.11
N THR A 675 13.51 -4.24 32.32
CA THR A 675 12.92 -3.55 31.19
C THR A 675 13.43 -4.17 29.90
N ASP A 676 12.55 -4.47 28.97
CA ASP A 676 12.93 -4.81 27.60
C ASP A 676 13.33 -3.52 26.86
N MET A 677 14.51 -3.55 26.25
CA MET A 677 14.96 -2.47 25.37
C MET A 677 14.74 -2.90 23.94
N ASP A 678 14.29 -1.98 23.09
CA ASP A 678 14.18 -2.22 21.66
C ASP A 678 15.56 -2.51 21.08
N THR A 679 15.69 -3.68 20.48
CA THR A 679 16.92 -4.18 19.88
C THR A 679 16.67 -4.62 18.46
N GLU A 680 17.25 -3.91 17.49
CA GLU A 680 17.05 -4.18 16.07
C GLU A 680 18.38 -4.11 15.31
N TYR A 681 18.59 -5.05 14.38
CA TYR A 681 19.72 -4.94 13.47
C TYR A 681 19.49 -3.83 12.45
N LEU A 682 20.53 -3.07 12.14
CA LEU A 682 20.45 -1.95 11.20
C LEU A 682 20.07 -2.39 9.79
N ASP A 683 20.38 -3.64 9.41
CA ASP A 683 19.94 -4.24 8.17
C ASP A 683 18.42 -4.49 8.15
N ASP A 684 17.81 -4.84 9.28
CA ASP A 684 16.37 -5.05 9.41
C ASP A 684 15.63 -3.71 9.32
N THR A 685 16.14 -2.66 9.98
CA THR A 685 15.60 -1.29 9.88
C THR A 685 15.57 -0.81 8.41
N LEU A 686 16.64 -1.07 7.66
CA LEU A 686 16.70 -0.74 6.22
C LEU A 686 15.74 -1.59 5.39
N ALA A 687 15.59 -2.87 5.73
CA ALA A 687 14.64 -3.75 5.04
C ALA A 687 13.19 -3.31 5.28
N ASP A 688 12.88 -2.87 6.50
CA ASP A 688 11.54 -2.37 6.84
C ASP A 688 11.22 -1.06 6.10
N ALA A 689 12.17 -0.17 5.91
CA ALA A 689 12.01 1.03 5.09
C ALA A 689 11.63 0.71 3.63
N LEU A 690 12.10 -0.41 3.08
CA LEU A 690 11.77 -0.86 1.74
C LEU A 690 10.53 -1.78 1.67
N LYS A 691 9.97 -2.18 2.82
CA LYS A 691 8.93 -3.21 2.94
C LYS A 691 7.67 -2.89 2.11
N GLU A 692 7.19 -1.65 2.15
CA GLU A 692 6.01 -1.25 1.37
C GLU A 692 6.22 -1.43 -0.14
N LYS A 693 7.37 -0.99 -0.66
CA LYS A 693 7.70 -1.11 -2.09
C LYS A 693 7.96 -2.57 -2.48
N HIS A 694 8.59 -3.34 -1.59
CA HIS A 694 8.77 -4.78 -1.77
C HIS A 694 7.42 -5.50 -1.83
N ASN A 695 6.50 -5.21 -0.91
CA ASN A 695 5.16 -5.79 -0.89
C ASN A 695 4.38 -5.45 -2.16
N MET A 696 4.45 -4.20 -2.64
CA MET A 696 3.88 -3.79 -3.92
C MET A 696 4.46 -4.62 -5.09
N MET A 697 5.77 -4.84 -5.12
CA MET A 697 6.41 -5.68 -6.13
C MET A 697 5.89 -7.13 -6.09
N VAL A 698 5.81 -7.74 -4.91
CA VAL A 698 5.31 -9.10 -4.71
C VAL A 698 3.88 -9.23 -5.22
N LEU A 699 3.01 -8.26 -4.92
CA LEU A 699 1.64 -8.22 -5.42
C LEU A 699 1.59 -8.15 -6.95
N ILE A 700 2.36 -7.27 -7.57
CA ILE A 700 2.41 -7.13 -9.03
C ILE A 700 2.91 -8.42 -9.69
N ILE A 701 3.92 -9.08 -9.13
CA ILE A 701 4.41 -10.39 -9.62
C ILE A 701 3.30 -11.45 -9.50
N THR A 702 2.58 -11.47 -8.40
CA THR A 702 1.46 -12.40 -8.19
C THR A 702 0.37 -12.17 -9.24
N PHE A 703 -0.02 -10.92 -9.48
CA PHE A 703 -1.04 -10.59 -10.49
C PHE A 703 -0.55 -10.84 -11.91
N MET A 704 0.73 -10.61 -12.19
CA MET A 704 1.35 -11.01 -13.43
C MET A 704 1.19 -12.52 -13.66
N GLY A 705 1.54 -13.34 -12.66
CA GLY A 705 1.40 -14.80 -12.74
C GLY A 705 -0.03 -15.22 -13.06
N ILE A 706 -1.01 -14.64 -12.38
CA ILE A 706 -2.43 -14.92 -12.60
C ILE A 706 -2.88 -14.49 -14.01
N SER A 707 -2.51 -13.29 -14.44
CA SER A 707 -2.85 -12.78 -15.78
C SER A 707 -2.27 -13.66 -16.88
N VAL A 708 -1.01 -14.08 -16.72
CA VAL A 708 -0.33 -15.01 -17.63
C VAL A 708 -1.05 -16.37 -17.67
N LEU A 709 -1.45 -16.88 -16.51
CA LEU A 709 -2.20 -18.14 -16.41
C LEU A 709 -3.54 -18.05 -17.14
N ILE A 710 -4.32 -16.99 -16.91
CA ILE A 710 -5.60 -16.75 -17.58
C ILE A 710 -5.39 -16.64 -19.10
N SER A 711 -4.35 -15.92 -19.55
CA SER A 711 -3.99 -15.81 -20.96
C SER A 711 -3.60 -17.12 -21.58
N ALA A 712 -2.78 -17.93 -20.90
CA ALA A 712 -2.37 -19.25 -21.37
C ALA A 712 -3.58 -20.19 -21.53
N LEU A 713 -4.48 -20.21 -20.53
CA LEU A 713 -5.70 -21.00 -20.58
C LEU A 713 -6.63 -20.56 -21.72
N GLY A 714 -6.73 -19.26 -21.96
CA GLY A 714 -7.52 -18.71 -23.07
C GLY A 714 -6.95 -19.11 -24.43
N LEU A 715 -5.65 -18.96 -24.65
CA LEU A 715 -4.97 -19.37 -25.87
C LEU A 715 -5.05 -20.89 -26.09
N PHE A 716 -4.89 -21.67 -25.02
CA PHE A 716 -5.04 -23.13 -25.07
C PHE A 716 -6.46 -23.53 -25.47
N GLY A 717 -7.48 -22.98 -24.83
CA GLY A 717 -8.89 -23.26 -25.15
C GLY A 717 -9.23 -22.89 -26.62
N MET A 718 -8.74 -21.74 -27.09
CA MET A 718 -8.88 -21.35 -28.49
C MET A 718 -8.15 -22.28 -29.45
N SER A 719 -6.97 -22.76 -29.08
CA SER A 719 -6.19 -23.75 -29.85
C SER A 719 -6.96 -25.06 -30.02
N VAL A 720 -7.55 -25.54 -28.91
CA VAL A 720 -8.41 -26.74 -28.94
C VAL A 720 -9.57 -26.57 -29.90
N TYR A 721 -10.23 -25.40 -29.85
CA TYR A 721 -11.33 -25.10 -30.76
C TYR A 721 -10.90 -25.07 -32.22
N TYR A 722 -9.84 -24.35 -32.56
CA TYR A 722 -9.35 -24.26 -33.95
C TYR A 722 -8.82 -25.62 -34.46
N GLY A 723 -8.15 -26.38 -33.63
CA GLY A 723 -7.69 -27.73 -33.96
C GLY A 723 -8.87 -28.64 -34.29
N ASN A 724 -9.92 -28.66 -33.49
CA ASN A 724 -11.14 -29.42 -33.75
C ASN A 724 -11.84 -28.97 -35.05
N GLN A 725 -11.93 -27.66 -35.29
CA GLN A 725 -12.56 -27.14 -36.52
C GLN A 725 -11.77 -27.46 -37.78
N GLN A 726 -10.46 -27.55 -37.73
CA GLN A 726 -9.61 -27.84 -38.89
C GLN A 726 -9.16 -29.30 -38.98
N ARG A 727 -9.63 -30.16 -38.08
CA ARG A 727 -9.24 -31.58 -37.99
C ARG A 727 -9.37 -32.31 -39.33
N ARG A 728 -10.49 -32.14 -40.05
CA ARG A 728 -10.70 -32.70 -41.38
C ARG A 728 -9.72 -32.18 -42.43
N GLN A 729 -9.45 -30.87 -42.42
CA GLN A 729 -8.50 -30.27 -43.37
C GLN A 729 -7.06 -30.75 -43.12
N ILE A 730 -6.69 -30.90 -41.84
CA ILE A 730 -5.40 -31.43 -41.44
C ILE A 730 -5.28 -32.90 -41.87
N ALA A 731 -6.31 -33.71 -41.64
CA ALA A 731 -6.34 -35.10 -42.05
C ALA A 731 -6.19 -35.28 -43.56
N LEU A 732 -6.95 -34.52 -44.36
CA LEU A 732 -6.84 -34.48 -45.83
C LEU A 732 -5.42 -34.13 -46.31
N ARG A 733 -4.78 -33.10 -45.72
CA ARG A 733 -3.42 -32.70 -46.07
C ARG A 733 -2.38 -33.76 -45.72
N LYS A 734 -2.58 -34.45 -44.54
CA LYS A 734 -1.70 -35.58 -44.17
C LYS A 734 -1.77 -36.72 -45.19
N VAL A 735 -2.98 -37.03 -45.65
CA VAL A 735 -3.20 -38.02 -46.70
C VAL A 735 -2.50 -37.61 -48.02
N MET A 736 -2.43 -36.28 -48.25
CA MET A 736 -1.72 -35.69 -49.40
C MET A 736 -0.21 -35.51 -49.16
N GLY A 737 0.38 -36.05 -48.10
CA GLY A 737 1.82 -36.04 -47.82
C GLY A 737 2.37 -34.86 -47.00
N ALA A 738 1.51 -34.01 -46.40
CA ALA A 738 2.01 -32.97 -45.54
C ALA A 738 2.56 -33.55 -44.20
N SER A 739 3.68 -32.95 -43.73
CA SER A 739 4.26 -33.35 -42.44
C SER A 739 3.42 -32.90 -41.26
N VAL A 740 3.59 -33.58 -40.13
CA VAL A 740 2.90 -33.22 -38.87
C VAL A 740 3.30 -31.79 -38.42
N THR A 741 4.57 -31.44 -38.63
CA THR A 741 5.12 -30.13 -38.29
C THR A 741 4.55 -29.01 -39.15
N ASP A 742 4.33 -29.25 -40.47
CA ASP A 742 3.72 -28.25 -41.34
C ASP A 742 2.26 -27.93 -40.96
N ALA A 743 1.51 -28.98 -40.58
CA ALA A 743 0.15 -28.82 -40.13
C ALA A 743 0.07 -28.04 -38.81
N ALA A 744 0.94 -28.37 -37.86
CA ALA A 744 1.03 -27.68 -36.57
C ALA A 744 1.49 -26.22 -36.73
N TRP A 745 2.49 -25.96 -37.61
CA TRP A 745 2.97 -24.62 -37.90
C TRP A 745 1.90 -23.72 -38.49
N GLN A 746 1.12 -24.23 -39.43
CA GLN A 746 0.05 -23.47 -40.08
C GLN A 746 -1.01 -22.98 -39.10
N LEU A 747 -1.37 -23.78 -38.09
CA LEU A 747 -2.28 -23.38 -37.01
C LEU A 747 -1.63 -22.37 -36.10
N SER A 748 -0.37 -22.60 -35.69
CA SER A 748 0.35 -21.74 -34.77
C SER A 748 0.66 -20.36 -35.39
N LYS A 749 0.94 -20.29 -36.70
CA LYS A 749 1.25 -19.03 -37.42
C LYS A 749 0.19 -17.94 -37.20
N ARG A 750 -1.10 -18.30 -37.14
CA ARG A 750 -2.19 -17.32 -36.95
C ARG A 750 -2.14 -16.67 -35.56
N PHE A 751 -1.87 -17.48 -34.53
CA PHE A 751 -1.76 -16.97 -33.15
C PHE A 751 -0.50 -16.15 -32.98
N LEU A 752 0.61 -16.56 -33.58
CA LEU A 752 1.86 -15.81 -33.58
C LEU A 752 1.70 -14.42 -34.23
N ILE A 753 1.06 -14.33 -35.39
CA ILE A 753 0.78 -13.04 -36.03
C ILE A 753 -0.08 -12.15 -35.11
N THR A 754 -1.11 -12.71 -34.48
CA THR A 754 -1.95 -11.97 -33.54
C THR A 754 -1.14 -11.48 -32.34
N SER A 755 -0.24 -12.31 -31.81
CA SER A 755 0.65 -11.95 -30.71
C SER A 755 1.69 -10.90 -31.12
N CYS A 756 2.21 -10.95 -32.35
CA CYS A 756 3.11 -9.91 -32.88
C CYS A 756 2.41 -8.55 -32.96
N VAL A 757 1.15 -8.51 -33.40
CA VAL A 757 0.34 -7.27 -33.37
C VAL A 757 0.18 -6.76 -31.95
N ALA A 758 -0.09 -7.65 -30.99
CA ALA A 758 -0.20 -7.29 -29.57
C ALA A 758 1.11 -6.70 -29.02
N VAL A 759 2.26 -7.28 -29.37
CA VAL A 759 3.59 -6.79 -28.98
C VAL A 759 3.82 -5.37 -29.48
N VAL A 760 3.52 -5.10 -30.75
CA VAL A 760 3.66 -3.75 -31.32
C VAL A 760 2.82 -2.71 -30.59
N ILE A 761 1.58 -3.06 -30.20
CA ILE A 761 0.69 -2.18 -29.45
C ILE A 761 1.15 -2.02 -28.00
N ALA A 762 1.69 -3.08 -27.39
CA ALA A 762 2.09 -3.08 -25.98
C ALA A 762 3.37 -2.24 -25.73
N ILE A 763 4.31 -2.19 -26.69
CA ILE A 763 5.58 -1.47 -26.51
C ILE A 763 5.38 -0.02 -26.06
N PRO A 764 4.65 0.87 -26.79
CA PRO A 764 4.49 2.26 -26.37
C PRO A 764 3.77 2.39 -25.02
N LEU A 765 2.82 1.51 -24.72
CA LEU A 765 2.12 1.49 -23.44
C LEU A 765 3.08 1.13 -22.30
N CYS A 766 3.90 0.09 -22.47
CA CYS A 766 4.89 -0.34 -21.49
C CYS A 766 5.92 0.77 -21.22
N VAL A 767 6.44 1.40 -22.26
CA VAL A 767 7.41 2.50 -22.13
C VAL A 767 6.82 3.63 -21.28
N LYS A 768 5.60 4.07 -21.61
CA LYS A 768 4.94 5.15 -20.87
C LYS A 768 4.73 4.81 -19.41
N LEU A 769 4.11 3.66 -19.13
CA LEU A 769 3.82 3.22 -17.76
C LEU A 769 5.09 3.08 -16.91
N MET A 770 6.16 2.54 -17.50
CA MET A 770 7.40 2.32 -16.75
C MET A 770 8.21 3.60 -16.55
N GLN A 771 8.17 4.52 -17.50
CA GLN A 771 8.79 5.83 -17.32
C GLN A 771 8.09 6.61 -16.21
N GLU A 772 6.75 6.63 -16.18
CA GLU A 772 5.98 7.25 -15.10
C GLU A 772 6.27 6.61 -13.74
N TYR A 773 6.39 5.28 -13.68
CA TYR A 773 6.77 4.58 -12.46
C TYR A 773 8.19 4.96 -11.97
N LEU A 774 9.18 4.99 -12.88
CA LEU A 774 10.58 5.26 -12.53
C LEU A 774 10.81 6.73 -12.13
N ILE A 775 10.03 7.68 -12.66
CA ILE A 775 10.12 9.11 -12.27
C ILE A 775 9.88 9.30 -10.77
N GLY A 776 9.08 8.46 -10.12
CA GLY A 776 8.81 8.51 -8.69
C GLY A 776 10.00 8.12 -7.80
N PHE A 777 11.18 7.80 -8.34
CA PHE A 777 12.37 7.43 -7.57
C PHE A 777 13.52 8.40 -7.82
N LYS A 778 14.15 8.87 -6.75
CA LYS A 778 15.38 9.68 -6.83
C LYS A 778 16.54 8.83 -7.40
N TYR A 779 16.70 7.62 -6.89
CA TYR A 779 17.71 6.64 -7.34
C TYR A 779 17.05 5.63 -8.27
N ARG A 780 16.78 6.08 -9.51
CA ARG A 780 16.16 5.23 -10.53
C ARG A 780 17.19 4.59 -11.42
N ILE A 781 16.87 3.39 -11.90
CA ILE A 781 17.61 2.75 -12.99
C ILE A 781 17.31 3.47 -14.31
N ASP A 782 18.25 3.46 -15.23
CA ASP A 782 17.93 3.79 -16.61
C ASP A 782 16.91 2.80 -17.16
N PHE A 783 16.02 3.27 -18.04
CA PHE A 783 14.97 2.41 -18.57
C PHE A 783 15.57 1.16 -19.23
N PRO A 784 15.28 -0.04 -18.72
CA PRO A 784 15.90 -1.27 -19.22
C PRO A 784 15.19 -1.77 -20.48
N TRP A 785 15.55 -1.25 -21.65
CA TRP A 785 14.96 -1.57 -22.96
C TRP A 785 14.87 -3.06 -23.28
N TRP A 786 15.80 -3.85 -22.77
CA TRP A 786 15.79 -5.30 -22.92
C TRP A 786 14.57 -5.98 -22.30
N THR A 787 13.91 -5.38 -21.31
CA THR A 787 12.68 -5.92 -20.69
C THR A 787 11.51 -5.97 -21.67
N LEU A 788 11.46 -5.05 -22.63
CA LEU A 788 10.49 -5.07 -23.73
C LEU A 788 10.72 -6.28 -24.63
N VAL A 789 12.00 -6.55 -24.95
CA VAL A 789 12.37 -7.73 -25.76
C VAL A 789 12.06 -9.02 -24.99
N ALA A 790 12.38 -9.08 -23.70
CA ALA A 790 12.07 -10.22 -22.84
C ALA A 790 10.56 -10.47 -22.74
N GLY A 791 9.76 -9.41 -22.54
CA GLY A 791 8.30 -9.48 -22.52
C GLY A 791 7.72 -9.94 -23.86
N ALA A 792 8.23 -9.44 -24.97
CA ALA A 792 7.84 -9.86 -26.31
C ALA A 792 8.14 -11.34 -26.56
N ILE A 793 9.35 -11.78 -26.26
CA ILE A 793 9.75 -13.19 -26.38
C ILE A 793 8.87 -14.07 -25.49
N PHE A 794 8.62 -13.65 -24.26
CA PHE A 794 7.79 -14.40 -23.31
C PHE A 794 6.36 -14.60 -23.84
N ILE A 795 5.71 -13.56 -24.37
CA ILE A 795 4.35 -13.64 -24.91
C ILE A 795 4.30 -14.50 -26.17
N LEU A 796 5.31 -14.38 -27.05
CA LEU A 796 5.39 -15.22 -28.25
C LEU A 796 5.63 -16.69 -27.90
N LEU A 797 6.47 -16.97 -26.92
CA LEU A 797 6.67 -18.34 -26.39
C LEU A 797 5.41 -18.89 -25.74
N LEU A 798 4.73 -18.06 -24.94
CA LEU A 798 3.45 -18.45 -24.31
C LEU A 798 2.41 -18.83 -25.37
N ALA A 799 2.27 -18.02 -26.42
CA ALA A 799 1.37 -18.31 -27.53
C ALA A 799 1.79 -19.58 -28.28
N LEU A 800 3.09 -19.76 -28.54
CA LEU A 800 3.61 -20.95 -29.22
C LEU A 800 3.36 -22.21 -28.41
N VAL A 801 3.76 -22.23 -27.14
CA VAL A 801 3.62 -23.40 -26.23
C VAL A 801 2.14 -23.76 -26.03
N SER A 802 1.29 -22.76 -25.75
CA SER A 802 -0.14 -22.99 -25.54
C SER A 802 -0.84 -23.58 -26.75
N VAL A 803 -0.45 -23.16 -27.95
CA VAL A 803 -1.07 -23.60 -29.20
C VAL A 803 -0.43 -24.89 -29.71
N PHE A 804 0.90 -24.97 -29.69
CA PHE A 804 1.65 -26.07 -30.27
C PHE A 804 1.39 -27.42 -29.56
N SER A 805 1.24 -27.38 -28.23
CA SER A 805 0.95 -28.58 -27.42
C SER A 805 -0.31 -29.34 -27.88
N TYR A 806 -1.37 -28.59 -28.17
CA TYR A 806 -2.62 -29.20 -28.65
C TYR A 806 -2.61 -29.50 -30.17
N THR A 807 -2.04 -28.61 -30.98
CA THR A 807 -1.97 -28.80 -32.43
C THR A 807 -1.11 -29.99 -32.79
N LEU A 808 -0.03 -30.23 -32.05
CA LEU A 808 0.81 -31.43 -32.22
C LEU A 808 0.00 -32.71 -31.93
N ARG A 809 -0.79 -32.73 -30.84
CA ARG A 809 -1.67 -33.85 -30.50
C ARG A 809 -2.68 -34.12 -31.62
N THR A 810 -3.38 -33.07 -32.12
CA THR A 810 -4.34 -33.21 -33.23
C THR A 810 -3.67 -33.64 -34.53
N ALA A 811 -2.44 -33.19 -34.79
CA ALA A 811 -1.70 -33.59 -35.97
C ALA A 811 -1.15 -35.02 -35.90
N LEU A 812 -0.95 -35.59 -34.70
CA LEU A 812 -0.56 -37.00 -34.48
C LEU A 812 -1.73 -37.96 -34.59
N GLU A 813 -3.01 -37.50 -34.50
CA GLU A 813 -4.19 -38.37 -34.62
C GLU A 813 -4.25 -39.07 -35.99
N ASN A 814 -4.86 -40.28 -35.98
CA ASN A 814 -4.99 -41.06 -37.17
C ASN A 814 -5.92 -40.37 -38.20
N PRO A 815 -5.47 -40.10 -39.44
CA PRO A 815 -6.29 -39.45 -40.46
C PRO A 815 -7.60 -40.16 -40.78
N ILE A 816 -7.63 -41.50 -40.69
CA ILE A 816 -8.79 -42.32 -41.00
C ILE A 816 -9.94 -42.04 -40.01
N ASP A 817 -9.63 -41.93 -38.72
CA ASP A 817 -10.63 -41.68 -37.67
C ASP A 817 -11.20 -40.24 -37.80
N SER A 818 -10.37 -39.30 -38.29
CA SER A 818 -10.75 -37.89 -38.49
C SER A 818 -11.60 -37.68 -39.72
N ILE A 819 -11.56 -38.57 -40.74
CA ILE A 819 -12.34 -38.49 -41.98
C ILE A 819 -13.69 -39.20 -41.83
N LYS A 820 -13.75 -40.27 -41.00
CA LYS A 820 -14.95 -41.05 -40.75
C LYS A 820 -15.94 -40.45 -39.76
N MET A 821 -15.60 -39.42 -39.04
CA MET A 821 -16.52 -38.74 -38.14
C MET A 821 -17.52 -37.84 -38.94
N GLU A 822 -18.61 -38.41 -39.34
CA GLU A 822 -19.82 -37.69 -39.75
C GLU A 822 -20.83 -37.58 -38.59
#